data_b83c228837c8110a4555082c439521b6
#
_entry.id   b83c228837c8110a4555082c439521b6
#
_cell.length_a   1.000
_cell.length_b   1.000
_cell.length_c   1.000
_cell.angle_alpha   90.00
_cell.angle_beta   90.00
_cell.angle_gamma   90.00
#
_symmetry.space_group_name_H-M   'P 1'
#
loop_
_entity.id
_entity.type
_entity.pdbx_description
1 polymer ?
#
loop_
_entity_poly.entity_id
_entity_poly.type
_entity_poly.pdbx_seq_one_letter_code
_entity_poly.pdbx_strand_id
1 'polypeptide(L)'
;MKHIASLLSLIILAMVTSHVGAADMKYGHFSVSRYAAAEAWADSVINTLDLRQQVAQLVFPRLDIKNDEAGRRQLASLVKNQGIGGFLLGKGTLADYKGLIDYAQSLTHVPLMVTLDGEWGLAMRVTDAPRFPHNMALGAVTDTKLIEEYGREVARECRAMGIHVNFAPVLDVNSNPANPVIGYRSFGDNPRRVAELGLAYARGLESGGVMSVAKHFPGHGDTSVDSHKALPVLDRSRQQLDETELVPFREYIKAGMSGVMVGHLDVPVLDKSGMPASLSHAVTSDLLKGRLKFGGIVWTDALAMKGAGGKENNCVAALKAGADVLLQPLHPAQDIDAVMAAIKSGKLKADMIRERCHKLLIYKYLFVVAPGAPESGTEGISRIINSPEASAVNTRLSSAVITVLKDDDGVIPWGQLSGSDIAVVSLGAKTENAFSRMCRKYAPCSLYGGADGHLSVAELAKIRRHKKVIVTVFKQNEAVASTLHKLGELPGAMAVCFVNPYKMAKMQRQLSTFSVIIGGFDDTKLINEAAAQVIFGGLAAKGRLPVALKGWMPEGTGISTEKTRLGFSTPIAEGFPPDLAARIDSVTMAALGNGAFPGCQVLVAKNGNIVIDRSFGTLTKGGTSPVTAETLYDIASVSKAAGVVSALMKAYDSGLFKLNDTIGGYIPALKGTPKGRLTFRQLLLHQSGMPSMLSMYKTLIDTASYQGPLFRARRDATYRIKVDKNTYINGNARLRSDLVSDRPSHKFPIQVADNVYVGEATVDTIMKRIYDIELKSPVYRYSDLNFVLLMDALEGMTGKHLNDYVETGVFEPIGAYNTMYTPKEKGVAESRIAPTERDPMLRRQLLRGFVHDELAAFSGGVQGNAGLFSTAEDLAKLAQTWLQGGNYGGVEIFRKPTVALFTRPSSKDGKGALGFDTSPAKCGLGSERTYGHTGFTGTQMKIDPDNGLIFIFLSNRVSPTRDNPAFTRSDIRNKLWAELYK
;
A
#
# COMPACT_ATOMS: atom_id res chain seq x y z
N MET A 1 23.98 -46.17 -17.09
CA MET A 1 24.66 -45.98 -15.79
C MET A 1 24.62 -44.56 -15.27
N LYS A 2 24.44 -43.48 -16.09
CA LYS A 2 24.31 -42.11 -15.57
C LYS A 2 22.93 -41.78 -14.95
N HIS A 3 21.88 -42.47 -15.33
CA HIS A 3 20.53 -42.27 -14.73
C HIS A 3 20.28 -43.01 -13.40
N ILE A 4 21.05 -44.04 -13.11
CA ILE A 4 20.94 -44.78 -11.83
C ILE A 4 21.72 -44.05 -10.72
N ALA A 5 22.80 -43.34 -11.05
CA ALA A 5 23.53 -42.51 -10.07
C ALA A 5 22.74 -41.25 -9.63
N SER A 6 21.95 -40.66 -10.53
CA SER A 6 21.06 -39.51 -10.16
C SER A 6 19.89 -39.92 -9.31
N LEU A 7 19.33 -41.12 -9.49
CA LEU A 7 18.22 -41.61 -8.63
C LEU A 7 18.72 -42.01 -7.24
N LEU A 8 19.94 -42.61 -7.12
CA LEU A 8 20.53 -42.87 -5.80
C LEU A 8 20.90 -41.61 -5.03
N SER A 9 21.36 -40.54 -5.72
CA SER A 9 21.66 -39.27 -5.08
C SER A 9 20.38 -38.55 -4.60
N LEU A 10 19.23 -38.65 -5.32
CA LEU A 10 17.94 -38.12 -4.87
C LEU A 10 17.34 -38.95 -3.73
N ILE A 11 17.54 -40.26 -3.71
CA ILE A 11 17.05 -41.15 -2.63
C ILE A 11 17.89 -40.95 -1.35
N ILE A 12 19.19 -40.72 -1.45
CA ILE A 12 20.05 -40.41 -0.30
C ILE A 12 19.71 -38.97 0.22
N LEU A 13 19.42 -38.01 -0.64
CA LEU A 13 18.97 -36.67 -0.21
C LEU A 13 17.56 -36.69 0.41
N ALA A 14 16.67 -37.58 -0.07
CA ALA A 14 15.33 -37.76 0.50
C ALA A 14 15.35 -38.57 1.82
N MET A 15 16.35 -39.46 2.05
CA MET A 15 16.51 -40.18 3.31
C MET A 15 17.20 -39.35 4.39
N VAL A 16 17.90 -38.27 4.04
CA VAL A 16 18.51 -37.34 5.01
C VAL A 16 17.47 -36.31 5.53
N THR A 17 16.31 -36.15 4.86
CA THR A 17 15.23 -35.22 5.29
C THR A 17 14.13 -35.90 6.12
N SER A 18 14.19 -37.21 6.39
CA SER A 18 13.13 -37.94 7.11
C SER A 18 13.52 -38.50 8.50
N HIS A 19 14.67 -38.11 9.04
CA HIS A 19 15.04 -38.36 10.42
C HIS A 19 15.38 -37.04 11.12
N VAL A 20 14.43 -36.14 11.24
CA VAL A 20 14.37 -35.23 12.39
C VAL A 20 13.80 -36.10 13.53
N GLY A 21 14.62 -37.00 14.05
CA GLY A 21 14.42 -37.58 15.35
C GLY A 21 14.21 -36.48 16.35
N ALA A 22 13.44 -36.72 17.41
CA ALA A 22 13.21 -35.77 18.48
C ALA A 22 14.51 -35.00 18.76
N ALA A 23 14.54 -33.71 18.37
CA ALA A 23 15.72 -32.88 18.52
C ALA A 23 16.11 -32.98 19.99
N ASP A 24 17.36 -33.25 20.24
CA ASP A 24 17.85 -33.33 21.63
C ASP A 24 17.48 -31.99 22.25
N MET A 25 16.50 -32.00 23.17
CA MET A 25 15.85 -30.78 23.71
C MET A 25 16.84 -29.82 24.35
N LYS A 26 18.09 -30.26 24.51
CA LYS A 26 19.22 -29.46 24.98
C LYS A 26 19.60 -28.34 24.02
N TYR A 27 19.54 -28.57 22.71
CA TYR A 27 20.03 -27.60 21.69
C TYR A 27 18.93 -26.73 21.12
N GLY A 28 17.66 -27.00 21.40
CA GLY A 28 16.52 -26.32 20.79
C GLY A 28 16.58 -26.39 19.25
N HIS A 29 16.43 -25.26 18.57
CA HIS A 29 16.53 -25.14 17.09
C HIS A 29 17.95 -24.78 16.62
N PHE A 30 18.92 -24.60 17.52
CA PHE A 30 20.31 -24.25 17.17
C PHE A 30 21.11 -25.47 16.71
N SER A 31 22.09 -25.22 15.86
CA SER A 31 23.03 -26.26 15.48
C SER A 31 23.93 -26.64 16.65
N VAL A 32 24.34 -27.92 16.72
CA VAL A 32 25.22 -28.43 17.76
C VAL A 32 26.51 -27.61 17.89
N SER A 33 27.11 -27.22 16.73
CA SER A 33 28.34 -26.43 16.73
C SER A 33 28.17 -25.02 17.30
N ARG A 34 27.05 -24.37 16.98
CA ARG A 34 26.73 -23.02 17.49
C ARG A 34 26.46 -23.04 19.00
N TYR A 35 25.77 -24.10 19.47
CA TYR A 35 25.49 -24.28 20.88
C TYR A 35 26.74 -24.63 21.68
N ALA A 36 27.63 -25.47 21.16
CA ALA A 36 28.93 -25.78 21.78
C ALA A 36 29.85 -24.55 21.90
N ALA A 37 29.84 -23.66 20.89
CA ALA A 37 30.55 -22.39 21.00
C ALA A 37 29.97 -21.47 22.07
N ALA A 38 28.65 -21.49 22.25
CA ALA A 38 27.98 -20.75 23.32
C ALA A 38 28.27 -21.33 24.71
N GLU A 39 28.32 -22.63 24.87
CA GLU A 39 28.75 -23.30 26.14
C GLU A 39 30.18 -22.92 26.48
N ALA A 40 31.14 -23.03 25.55
CA ALA A 40 32.53 -22.67 25.77
C ALA A 40 32.70 -21.18 26.19
N TRP A 41 31.96 -20.25 25.54
CA TRP A 41 31.98 -18.86 25.94
C TRP A 41 31.38 -18.65 27.33
N ALA A 42 30.24 -19.27 27.63
CA ALA A 42 29.59 -19.20 28.96
C ALA A 42 30.49 -19.74 30.06
N ASP A 43 31.19 -20.85 29.83
CA ASP A 43 32.19 -21.41 30.75
C ASP A 43 33.33 -20.41 31.02
N SER A 44 33.83 -19.76 30.02
CA SER A 44 34.86 -18.71 30.16
C SER A 44 34.38 -17.56 31.02
N VAL A 45 33.18 -17.00 30.70
CA VAL A 45 32.64 -15.80 31.38
C VAL A 45 32.24 -16.11 32.83
N ILE A 46 31.56 -17.23 33.11
CA ILE A 46 31.05 -17.53 34.46
C ILE A 46 32.15 -17.69 35.49
N ASN A 47 33.33 -18.12 35.08
CA ASN A 47 34.51 -18.29 35.95
C ASN A 47 35.14 -16.92 36.34
N THR A 48 34.79 -15.84 35.68
CA THR A 48 35.20 -14.46 36.03
C THR A 48 34.22 -13.77 36.99
N LEU A 49 33.03 -14.37 37.24
CA LEU A 49 31.98 -13.78 38.04
C LEU A 49 31.95 -14.39 39.45
N ASP A 50 31.95 -13.52 40.46
CA ASP A 50 31.65 -13.97 41.83
C ASP A 50 30.16 -14.31 41.98
N LEU A 51 29.77 -14.92 43.11
CA LEU A 51 28.39 -15.36 43.33
C LEU A 51 27.36 -14.21 43.30
N ARG A 52 27.73 -13.04 43.81
CA ARG A 52 26.86 -11.87 43.76
C ARG A 52 26.63 -11.38 42.32
N GLN A 53 27.69 -11.35 41.54
CA GLN A 53 27.64 -11.02 40.12
C GLN A 53 26.80 -12.05 39.34
N GLN A 54 26.93 -13.34 39.65
CA GLN A 54 26.08 -14.39 39.07
C GLN A 54 24.59 -14.19 39.38
N VAL A 55 24.25 -13.79 40.63
CA VAL A 55 22.86 -13.41 41.01
C VAL A 55 22.40 -12.19 40.21
N ALA A 56 23.24 -11.13 40.10
CA ALA A 56 22.91 -9.90 39.42
C ALA A 56 22.66 -10.09 37.92
N GLN A 57 23.36 -11.05 37.28
CA GLN A 57 23.10 -11.41 35.89
C GLN A 57 21.67 -11.88 35.63
N LEU A 58 20.97 -12.45 36.64
CA LEU A 58 19.60 -12.94 36.51
C LEU A 58 18.54 -11.83 36.64
N VAL A 59 18.95 -10.59 36.97
CA VAL A 59 18.09 -9.45 37.31
C VAL A 59 17.92 -8.48 36.11
N PHE A 60 16.68 -8.24 35.71
CA PHE A 60 16.30 -7.40 34.56
C PHE A 60 15.30 -6.31 34.97
N PRO A 61 15.78 -5.15 35.48
CA PRO A 61 14.93 -4.03 35.83
C PRO A 61 14.29 -3.39 34.60
N ARG A 62 13.16 -2.71 34.79
CA ARG A 62 12.54 -1.89 33.76
C ARG A 62 13.16 -0.48 33.77
N LEU A 63 13.38 0.08 32.60
CA LEU A 63 13.87 1.42 32.38
C LEU A 63 12.78 2.33 31.83
N ASP A 64 12.34 3.29 32.63
CA ASP A 64 11.48 4.40 32.22
C ASP A 64 12.26 5.71 32.38
N ILE A 65 13.39 5.83 31.66
CA ILE A 65 14.33 6.95 31.75
C ILE A 65 14.54 7.62 30.38
N LYS A 66 14.94 8.90 30.41
CA LYS A 66 15.33 9.63 29.19
C LYS A 66 16.84 9.52 28.94
N ASN A 67 17.26 9.76 27.72
CA ASN A 67 18.69 9.80 27.36
C ASN A 67 19.29 11.17 27.71
N ASP A 68 19.21 11.54 28.99
CA ASP A 68 19.82 12.72 29.56
C ASP A 68 20.85 12.31 30.64
N GLU A 69 21.51 13.30 31.27
CA GLU A 69 22.55 13.05 32.27
C GLU A 69 22.01 12.28 33.48
N ALA A 70 20.81 12.59 33.96
CA ALA A 70 20.18 11.90 35.09
C ALA A 70 19.86 10.44 34.78
N GLY A 71 19.25 10.20 33.61
CA GLY A 71 18.98 8.84 33.14
C GLY A 71 20.25 8.02 32.92
N ARG A 72 21.29 8.61 32.34
CA ARG A 72 22.61 7.95 32.15
C ARG A 72 23.26 7.61 33.48
N ARG A 73 23.20 8.51 34.51
CA ARG A 73 23.69 8.21 35.86
C ARG A 73 22.95 7.03 36.49
N GLN A 74 21.59 7.01 36.38
CA GLN A 74 20.80 5.90 36.90
C GLN A 74 21.14 4.58 36.21
N LEU A 75 21.28 4.59 34.90
CA LEU A 75 21.64 3.41 34.09
C LEU A 75 23.06 2.92 34.45
N ALA A 76 24.01 3.84 34.59
CA ALA A 76 25.39 3.50 34.99
C ALA A 76 25.42 2.86 36.37
N SER A 77 24.60 3.29 37.33
CA SER A 77 24.49 2.66 38.65
C SER A 77 23.98 1.21 38.56
N LEU A 78 22.96 0.95 37.75
CA LEU A 78 22.44 -0.41 37.53
C LEU A 78 23.49 -1.32 36.90
N VAL A 79 24.20 -0.82 35.90
CA VAL A 79 25.18 -1.64 35.14
C VAL A 79 26.47 -1.84 35.89
N LYS A 80 27.13 -0.76 36.40
CA LYS A 80 28.46 -0.83 37.03
C LYS A 80 28.41 -1.28 38.49
N ASN A 81 27.45 -0.73 39.29
CA ASN A 81 27.44 -0.97 40.72
C ASN A 81 26.66 -2.22 41.08
N GLN A 82 25.56 -2.54 40.33
CA GLN A 82 24.74 -3.70 40.62
C GLN A 82 25.08 -4.91 39.74
N GLY A 83 25.63 -4.71 38.56
CA GLY A 83 26.06 -5.77 37.63
C GLY A 83 24.89 -6.52 36.97
N ILE A 84 23.74 -5.83 36.66
CA ILE A 84 22.55 -6.45 36.10
C ILE A 84 22.83 -7.19 34.79
N GLY A 85 22.07 -8.26 34.50
CA GLY A 85 22.24 -9.04 33.29
C GLY A 85 21.64 -8.41 32.04
N GLY A 86 20.66 -7.54 32.21
CA GLY A 86 19.96 -6.83 31.12
C GLY A 86 18.85 -5.92 31.66
N PHE A 87 18.02 -5.40 30.79
CA PHE A 87 16.90 -4.52 31.18
C PHE A 87 15.73 -4.57 30.19
N LEU A 88 14.54 -4.22 30.69
CA LEU A 88 13.32 -4.04 29.91
C LEU A 88 13.14 -2.57 29.55
N LEU A 89 12.93 -2.27 28.27
CA LEU A 89 12.61 -0.92 27.80
C LEU A 89 11.15 -0.55 28.13
N GLY A 90 10.94 0.64 28.69
CA GLY A 90 9.63 1.25 28.93
C GLY A 90 9.08 1.97 27.69
N LYS A 91 8.59 3.21 27.84
CA LYS A 91 8.12 4.05 26.71
C LYS A 91 9.17 5.12 26.36
N GLY A 92 9.43 5.32 25.04
CA GLY A 92 10.40 6.32 24.58
C GLY A 92 10.38 6.52 23.07
N THR A 93 11.45 7.12 22.55
CA THR A 93 11.67 7.33 21.11
C THR A 93 12.82 6.45 20.60
N LEU A 94 12.91 6.28 19.28
CA LEU A 94 14.00 5.54 18.64
C LEU A 94 15.38 6.09 19.05
N ALA A 95 15.56 7.41 18.97
CA ALA A 95 16.84 8.06 19.27
C ALA A 95 17.23 7.93 20.74
N ASP A 96 16.28 8.11 21.68
CA ASP A 96 16.57 7.99 23.12
C ASP A 96 17.02 6.57 23.47
N TYR A 97 16.27 5.57 23.04
CA TYR A 97 16.58 4.17 23.38
C TYR A 97 17.83 3.66 22.70
N LYS A 98 18.07 4.02 21.43
CA LYS A 98 19.32 3.65 20.76
C LYS A 98 20.53 4.22 21.51
N GLY A 99 20.46 5.50 21.89
CA GLY A 99 21.53 6.16 22.66
C GLY A 99 21.74 5.57 24.07
N LEU A 100 20.66 5.18 24.78
CA LEU A 100 20.75 4.54 26.10
C LEU A 100 21.32 3.11 25.99
N ILE A 101 20.91 2.34 24.98
CA ILE A 101 21.42 0.97 24.76
C ILE A 101 22.92 1.00 24.46
N ASP A 102 23.36 1.85 23.53
CA ASP A 102 24.77 1.97 23.16
C ASP A 102 25.61 2.41 24.36
N TYR A 103 25.12 3.38 25.14
CA TYR A 103 25.77 3.81 26.36
C TYR A 103 25.85 2.67 27.39
N ALA A 104 24.76 1.94 27.63
CA ALA A 104 24.75 0.82 28.58
C ALA A 104 25.76 -0.27 28.22
N GLN A 105 25.81 -0.65 26.94
CA GLN A 105 26.74 -1.67 26.45
C GLN A 105 28.22 -1.24 26.61
N SER A 106 28.51 0.07 26.53
CA SER A 106 29.87 0.59 26.75
C SER A 106 30.35 0.55 28.20
N LEU A 107 29.46 0.25 29.16
CA LEU A 107 29.77 0.29 30.60
C LEU A 107 30.14 -1.08 31.19
N THR A 108 30.05 -2.16 30.44
CA THR A 108 30.23 -3.55 30.94
C THR A 108 31.03 -4.42 29.95
N HIS A 109 31.73 -5.42 30.49
CA HIS A 109 32.44 -6.45 29.71
C HIS A 109 31.55 -7.67 29.37
N VAL A 110 30.54 -7.93 30.22
CA VAL A 110 29.55 -8.99 29.95
C VAL A 110 28.37 -8.30 29.25
N PRO A 111 28.11 -8.57 27.95
CA PRO A 111 27.10 -7.86 27.21
C PRO A 111 25.72 -7.94 27.87
N LEU A 112 25.01 -6.80 27.89
CA LEU A 112 23.65 -6.71 28.43
C LEU A 112 22.65 -7.30 27.43
N MET A 113 21.70 -8.09 27.93
CA MET A 113 20.58 -8.56 27.13
C MET A 113 19.40 -7.59 27.24
N VAL A 114 19.18 -6.78 26.20
CA VAL A 114 18.09 -5.78 26.16
C VAL A 114 16.79 -6.44 25.73
N THR A 115 15.70 -6.15 26.44
CA THR A 115 14.39 -6.76 26.23
C THR A 115 13.30 -5.73 25.99
N LEU A 116 12.25 -6.12 25.28
CA LEU A 116 11.11 -5.26 24.91
C LEU A 116 9.79 -6.07 24.97
N ASP A 117 8.70 -5.40 25.42
CA ASP A 117 7.34 -5.82 25.09
C ASP A 117 6.96 -5.25 23.72
N GLY A 118 7.04 -6.04 22.68
CA GLY A 118 6.77 -5.65 21.31
C GLY A 118 5.76 -6.57 20.62
N GLU A 119 4.57 -6.76 21.22
CA GLU A 119 3.54 -7.68 20.73
C GLU A 119 3.03 -7.34 19.33
N TRP A 120 3.03 -6.04 18.97
CA TRP A 120 2.75 -5.54 17.62
C TRP A 120 3.93 -4.69 17.09
N GLY A 121 5.15 -5.18 17.31
CA GLY A 121 6.41 -4.53 16.95
C GLY A 121 6.85 -3.45 17.94
N LEU A 122 7.87 -2.68 17.55
CA LEU A 122 8.45 -1.64 18.41
C LEU A 122 7.43 -0.59 18.86
N ALA A 123 6.41 -0.29 18.05
CA ALA A 123 5.43 0.76 18.31
C ALA A 123 4.60 0.53 19.59
N MET A 124 4.63 -0.65 20.20
CA MET A 124 4.04 -0.87 21.52
C MET A 124 4.72 -0.01 22.59
N ARG A 125 6.01 0.29 22.44
CA ARG A 125 6.82 1.03 23.40
C ARG A 125 7.51 2.25 22.80
N VAL A 126 7.80 2.24 21.50
CA VAL A 126 8.57 3.28 20.79
C VAL A 126 7.63 4.09 19.92
N THR A 127 7.44 5.39 20.24
CA THR A 127 6.35 6.22 19.71
C THR A 127 6.51 6.60 18.24
N ASP A 128 7.72 6.58 17.70
CA ASP A 128 8.08 6.97 16.33
C ASP A 128 8.47 5.76 15.45
N ALA A 129 8.15 4.53 15.90
CA ALA A 129 8.27 3.29 15.13
C ALA A 129 6.98 2.97 14.34
N PRO A 130 7.05 2.15 13.26
CA PRO A 130 5.86 1.75 12.51
C PRO A 130 4.96 0.85 13.36
N ARG A 131 3.65 1.14 13.34
CA ARG A 131 2.66 0.33 14.02
C ARG A 131 2.12 -0.76 13.10
N PHE A 132 2.29 -2.01 13.49
CA PHE A 132 1.64 -3.17 12.86
C PHE A 132 0.24 -3.41 13.46
N PRO A 133 -0.65 -4.20 12.78
CA PRO A 133 -1.95 -4.57 13.33
C PRO A 133 -1.82 -5.34 14.65
N HIS A 134 -2.82 -5.21 15.52
CA HIS A 134 -2.91 -6.02 16.74
C HIS A 134 -3.11 -7.50 16.43
N ASN A 135 -2.67 -8.40 17.35
CA ASN A 135 -2.72 -9.83 17.15
C ASN A 135 -4.12 -10.37 16.82
N MET A 136 -5.19 -9.82 17.42
CA MET A 136 -6.56 -10.21 17.12
C MET A 136 -6.93 -9.94 15.64
N ALA A 137 -6.45 -8.84 15.07
CA ALA A 137 -6.62 -8.57 13.64
C ALA A 137 -5.74 -9.53 12.81
N LEU A 138 -4.50 -9.76 13.23
CA LEU A 138 -3.61 -10.73 12.58
C LEU A 138 -4.13 -12.18 12.65
N GLY A 139 -4.98 -12.51 13.63
CA GLY A 139 -5.70 -13.78 13.70
C GLY A 139 -6.56 -14.09 12.47
N ALA A 140 -6.98 -13.05 11.74
CA ALA A 140 -7.72 -13.19 10.49
C ALA A 140 -6.86 -13.60 9.29
N VAL A 141 -5.54 -13.47 9.38
CA VAL A 141 -4.60 -13.75 8.27
C VAL A 141 -4.48 -15.25 8.03
N THR A 142 -4.78 -15.71 6.83
CA THR A 142 -4.75 -17.16 6.49
C THR A 142 -3.36 -17.67 6.09
N ASP A 143 -2.46 -16.79 5.64
CA ASP A 143 -1.10 -17.12 5.21
C ASP A 143 -0.12 -17.00 6.39
N THR A 144 0.28 -18.15 6.96
CA THR A 144 1.26 -18.20 8.06
C THR A 144 2.66 -17.75 7.68
N LYS A 145 3.05 -17.84 6.39
CA LYS A 145 4.35 -17.33 5.91
C LYS A 145 4.44 -15.82 6.04
N LEU A 146 3.33 -15.12 5.84
CA LEU A 146 3.27 -13.66 6.02
C LEU A 146 3.46 -13.27 7.50
N ILE A 147 2.96 -14.09 8.44
CA ILE A 147 3.20 -13.89 9.87
C ILE A 147 4.67 -14.17 10.25
N GLU A 148 5.30 -15.17 9.61
CA GLU A 148 6.74 -15.41 9.80
C GLU A 148 7.60 -14.27 9.24
N GLU A 149 7.26 -13.74 8.06
CA GLU A 149 7.92 -12.53 7.51
C GLU A 149 7.75 -11.33 8.44
N TYR A 150 6.58 -11.15 9.03
CA TYR A 150 6.33 -10.12 10.05
C TYR A 150 7.24 -10.30 11.27
N GLY A 151 7.34 -11.50 11.79
CA GLY A 151 8.29 -11.80 12.89
C GLY A 151 9.74 -11.46 12.53
N ARG A 152 10.15 -11.74 11.29
CA ARG A 152 11.50 -11.44 10.78
C ARG A 152 11.72 -9.93 10.62
N GLU A 153 10.70 -9.18 10.19
CA GLU A 153 10.78 -7.72 10.12
C GLU A 153 10.90 -7.09 11.51
N VAL A 154 10.10 -7.55 12.50
CA VAL A 154 10.23 -7.09 13.89
C VAL A 154 11.62 -7.42 14.45
N ALA A 155 12.18 -8.59 14.11
CA ALA A 155 13.55 -8.94 14.50
C ALA A 155 14.59 -7.98 13.88
N ARG A 156 14.44 -7.62 12.60
CA ARG A 156 15.31 -6.63 11.94
C ARG A 156 15.26 -5.27 12.65
N GLU A 157 14.05 -4.81 12.98
CA GLU A 157 13.87 -3.57 13.75
C GLU A 157 14.51 -3.65 15.15
N CYS A 158 14.25 -4.74 15.90
CA CYS A 158 14.86 -4.98 17.21
C CYS A 158 16.39 -5.00 17.14
N ARG A 159 16.94 -5.73 16.17
CA ARG A 159 18.39 -5.84 15.95
C ARG A 159 19.03 -4.47 15.67
N ALA A 160 18.45 -3.66 14.81
CA ALA A 160 18.93 -2.32 14.50
C ALA A 160 18.98 -1.43 15.75
N MET A 161 18.01 -1.58 16.66
CA MET A 161 17.97 -0.89 17.94
C MET A 161 18.97 -1.44 18.97
N GLY A 162 19.46 -2.66 18.83
CA GLY A 162 20.23 -3.39 19.84
C GLY A 162 19.35 -4.09 20.88
N ILE A 163 18.12 -4.45 20.52
CA ILE A 163 17.19 -5.24 21.33
C ILE A 163 17.37 -6.72 20.97
N HIS A 164 17.48 -7.58 21.97
CA HIS A 164 17.88 -8.98 21.83
C HIS A 164 16.74 -9.96 22.13
N VAL A 165 15.73 -9.51 22.92
CA VAL A 165 14.59 -10.34 23.34
C VAL A 165 13.29 -9.55 23.12
N ASN A 166 12.32 -10.17 22.46
CA ASN A 166 10.95 -9.64 22.39
C ASN A 166 10.02 -10.54 23.22
N PHE A 167 9.33 -9.97 24.21
CA PHE A 167 8.31 -10.67 25.00
C PHE A 167 7.02 -10.87 24.16
N ALA A 168 7.16 -11.67 23.14
CA ALA A 168 6.16 -12.12 22.15
C ALA A 168 6.63 -13.47 21.56
N PRO A 169 5.69 -14.32 21.10
CA PRO A 169 4.27 -14.11 20.91
C PRO A 169 3.42 -14.23 22.18
N VAL A 170 2.22 -13.61 22.17
CA VAL A 170 1.16 -13.92 23.12
C VAL A 170 0.48 -15.21 22.66
N LEU A 171 0.61 -16.27 23.45
CA LEU A 171 0.02 -17.59 23.18
C LEU A 171 -1.26 -17.86 23.99
N ASP A 172 -1.74 -16.85 24.70
CA ASP A 172 -3.01 -16.95 25.44
C ASP A 172 -4.17 -17.15 24.45
N VAL A 173 -4.94 -18.21 24.66
CA VAL A 173 -6.18 -18.48 23.89
C VAL A 173 -7.32 -17.70 24.53
N ASN A 174 -7.87 -16.70 23.83
CA ASN A 174 -8.89 -15.79 24.41
C ASN A 174 -10.27 -16.46 24.48
N SER A 175 -10.40 -17.54 25.25
CA SER A 175 -11.62 -18.31 25.41
C SER A 175 -12.74 -17.55 26.17
N ASN A 176 -12.37 -16.50 26.93
CA ASN A 176 -13.30 -15.60 27.61
C ASN A 176 -13.39 -14.25 26.90
N PRO A 177 -14.50 -13.92 26.18
CA PRO A 177 -14.69 -12.62 25.54
C PRO A 177 -14.67 -11.42 26.47
N ALA A 178 -14.91 -11.62 27.78
CA ALA A 178 -14.91 -10.60 28.81
C ALA A 178 -13.52 -10.36 29.44
N ASN A 179 -12.50 -11.08 28.98
CA ASN A 179 -11.14 -10.95 29.51
C ASN A 179 -10.64 -9.49 29.40
N PRO A 180 -10.29 -8.82 30.51
CA PRO A 180 -9.91 -7.41 30.50
C PRO A 180 -8.45 -7.17 30.06
N VAL A 181 -7.60 -8.19 30.02
CA VAL A 181 -6.15 -8.08 29.83
C VAL A 181 -5.72 -8.58 28.44
N ILE A 182 -6.18 -9.76 28.04
CA ILE A 182 -5.75 -10.42 26.81
C ILE A 182 -6.50 -9.83 25.61
N GLY A 183 -7.78 -10.12 25.44
CA GLY A 183 -8.61 -9.51 24.39
C GLY A 183 -7.91 -9.42 23.04
N TYR A 184 -7.69 -8.19 22.55
CA TYR A 184 -7.05 -7.92 21.26
C TYR A 184 -5.56 -8.31 21.17
N ARG A 185 -4.91 -8.68 22.30
CA ARG A 185 -3.52 -9.14 22.33
C ARG A 185 -3.38 -10.61 21.87
N SER A 186 -4.45 -11.43 21.97
CA SER A 186 -4.48 -12.79 21.46
C SER A 186 -4.70 -12.83 19.95
N PHE A 187 -4.20 -13.89 19.28
CA PHE A 187 -4.53 -14.21 17.89
C PHE A 187 -5.95 -14.76 17.69
N GLY A 188 -6.65 -15.17 18.78
CA GLY A 188 -8.01 -15.69 18.68
C GLY A 188 -8.41 -16.56 19.88
N ASP A 189 -9.52 -17.30 19.69
CA ASP A 189 -10.08 -18.23 20.69
C ASP A 189 -9.90 -19.72 20.30
N ASN A 190 -9.34 -20.00 19.12
CA ASN A 190 -9.02 -21.36 18.67
C ASN A 190 -7.57 -21.72 19.05
N PRO A 191 -7.35 -22.74 19.94
CA PRO A 191 -6.02 -23.08 20.43
C PRO A 191 -5.02 -23.45 19.33
N ARG A 192 -5.49 -24.17 18.29
CA ARG A 192 -4.63 -24.59 17.17
C ARG A 192 -4.22 -23.40 16.31
N ARG A 193 -5.15 -22.48 16.07
CA ARG A 193 -4.87 -21.27 15.29
C ARG A 193 -3.91 -20.33 16.00
N VAL A 194 -4.09 -20.16 17.33
CA VAL A 194 -3.15 -19.39 18.17
C VAL A 194 -1.75 -20.05 18.14
N ALA A 195 -1.68 -21.38 18.18
CA ALA A 195 -0.41 -22.11 18.07
C ALA A 195 0.28 -21.86 16.71
N GLU A 196 -0.44 -22.00 15.61
CA GLU A 196 0.10 -21.81 14.25
C GLU A 196 0.67 -20.41 14.05
N LEU A 197 -0.12 -19.38 14.35
CA LEU A 197 0.28 -17.99 14.12
C LEU A 197 1.37 -17.54 15.09
N GLY A 198 1.25 -17.91 16.38
CA GLY A 198 2.26 -17.59 17.38
C GLY A 198 3.60 -18.26 17.08
N LEU A 199 3.59 -19.54 16.65
CA LEU A 199 4.81 -20.24 16.27
C LEU A 199 5.44 -19.65 14.99
N ALA A 200 4.64 -19.26 13.98
CA ALA A 200 5.14 -18.61 12.78
C ALA A 200 5.84 -17.28 13.13
N TYR A 201 5.22 -16.47 13.98
CA TYR A 201 5.82 -15.23 14.46
C TYR A 201 7.13 -15.47 15.23
N ALA A 202 7.16 -16.47 16.15
CA ALA A 202 8.34 -16.83 16.91
C ALA A 202 9.51 -17.29 16.02
N ARG A 203 9.22 -18.11 14.99
CA ARG A 203 10.22 -18.53 14.00
C ARG A 203 10.80 -17.34 13.24
N GLY A 204 9.95 -16.38 12.87
CA GLY A 204 10.39 -15.15 12.24
C GLY A 204 11.36 -14.36 13.13
N LEU A 205 11.01 -14.16 14.41
CA LEU A 205 11.86 -13.49 15.39
C LEU A 205 13.22 -14.20 15.55
N GLU A 206 13.24 -15.50 15.81
CA GLU A 206 14.47 -16.22 16.12
C GLU A 206 15.35 -16.44 14.89
N SER A 207 14.76 -16.62 13.71
CA SER A 207 15.51 -16.62 12.45
C SER A 207 16.18 -15.29 12.13
N GLY A 208 15.58 -14.18 12.62
CA GLY A 208 16.15 -12.83 12.55
C GLY A 208 17.14 -12.49 13.68
N GLY A 209 17.44 -13.46 14.58
CA GLY A 209 18.42 -13.27 15.66
C GLY A 209 17.90 -12.57 16.91
N VAL A 210 16.58 -12.57 17.15
CA VAL A 210 15.94 -12.05 18.36
C VAL A 210 15.21 -13.18 19.09
N MET A 211 15.49 -13.34 20.39
CA MET A 211 14.82 -14.35 21.23
C MET A 211 13.33 -14.07 21.30
N SER A 212 12.50 -15.05 20.96
CA SER A 212 11.07 -15.03 21.23
C SER A 212 10.79 -15.50 22.67
N VAL A 213 9.76 -14.95 23.30
CA VAL A 213 9.31 -15.37 24.64
C VAL A 213 7.80 -15.51 24.64
N ALA A 214 7.35 -16.75 24.60
CA ALA A 214 5.92 -17.08 24.63
C ALA A 214 5.29 -16.73 25.97
N LYS A 215 4.10 -16.12 26.01
CA LYS A 215 3.45 -15.62 27.21
C LYS A 215 1.92 -15.74 27.14
N HIS A 216 1.23 -15.88 28.28
CA HIS A 216 1.67 -15.97 29.68
C HIS A 216 1.38 -17.39 30.21
N PHE A 217 2.40 -18.20 30.33
CA PHE A 217 2.24 -19.62 30.76
C PHE A 217 1.58 -19.71 32.16
N PRO A 218 0.62 -20.62 32.41
CA PRO A 218 0.12 -21.67 31.50
C PRO A 218 -1.05 -21.23 30.60
N GLY A 219 -1.43 -19.97 30.57
CA GLY A 219 -2.49 -19.38 29.72
C GLY A 219 -3.38 -18.42 30.51
N HIS A 220 -3.46 -17.18 30.06
CA HIS A 220 -4.20 -16.07 30.72
C HIS A 220 -5.56 -15.77 30.06
N GLY A 221 -5.92 -16.49 28.97
CA GLY A 221 -7.03 -16.11 28.10
C GLY A 221 -8.43 -16.28 28.66
N ASP A 222 -8.62 -17.13 29.70
CA ASP A 222 -9.93 -17.39 30.32
C ASP A 222 -10.23 -16.55 31.58
N THR A 223 -9.29 -15.74 32.05
CA THR A 223 -9.43 -15.01 33.30
C THR A 223 -10.37 -13.79 33.18
N SER A 224 -11.00 -13.39 34.30
CA SER A 224 -11.92 -12.28 34.38
C SER A 224 -11.36 -11.08 35.16
N VAL A 225 -10.16 -11.20 35.73
CA VAL A 225 -9.51 -10.19 36.59
C VAL A 225 -8.21 -9.72 35.95
N ASP A 226 -7.91 -8.43 36.06
CA ASP A 226 -6.68 -7.81 35.58
C ASP A 226 -5.52 -8.12 36.55
N SER A 227 -4.50 -8.84 36.08
CA SER A 227 -3.29 -9.22 36.85
C SER A 227 -2.47 -8.04 37.36
N HIS A 228 -2.64 -6.85 36.76
CA HIS A 228 -2.04 -5.62 37.29
C HIS A 228 -2.72 -5.11 38.56
N LYS A 229 -3.94 -5.56 38.86
CA LYS A 229 -4.78 -5.08 39.97
C LYS A 229 -4.91 -6.11 41.09
N ALA A 230 -5.02 -7.38 40.74
CA ALA A 230 -5.14 -8.52 41.68
C ALA A 230 -4.67 -9.81 40.98
N LEU A 231 -4.55 -10.91 41.76
CA LEU A 231 -4.20 -12.22 41.23
C LEU A 231 -5.42 -12.85 40.54
N PRO A 232 -5.39 -13.06 39.21
CA PRO A 232 -6.49 -13.73 38.49
C PRO A 232 -6.46 -15.23 38.75
N VAL A 233 -7.63 -15.85 38.84
CA VAL A 233 -7.78 -17.31 38.98
C VAL A 233 -8.09 -17.91 37.60
N LEU A 234 -7.34 -18.94 37.23
CA LEU A 234 -7.60 -19.81 36.08
C LEU A 234 -8.35 -21.07 36.57
N ASP A 235 -9.67 -20.96 36.63
CA ASP A 235 -10.53 -22.05 37.11
C ASP A 235 -10.89 -23.04 35.98
N ARG A 236 -9.92 -23.90 35.64
CA ARG A 236 -10.05 -24.92 34.59
C ARG A 236 -9.79 -26.31 35.14
N SER A 237 -10.54 -27.29 34.63
CA SER A 237 -10.18 -28.70 34.85
C SER A 237 -8.84 -29.02 34.19
N ARG A 238 -8.20 -30.10 34.64
CA ARG A 238 -6.95 -30.56 34.01
C ARG A 238 -7.10 -30.84 32.54
N GLN A 239 -8.20 -31.45 32.11
CA GLN A 239 -8.51 -31.75 30.72
C GLN A 239 -8.66 -30.46 29.92
N GLN A 240 -9.42 -29.48 30.39
CA GLN A 240 -9.59 -28.19 29.70
C GLN A 240 -8.28 -27.46 29.53
N LEU A 241 -7.43 -27.42 30.57
CA LEU A 241 -6.10 -26.83 30.51
C LEU A 241 -5.23 -27.49 29.43
N ASP A 242 -5.26 -28.82 29.36
CA ASP A 242 -4.50 -29.60 28.38
C ASP A 242 -5.02 -29.45 26.94
N GLU A 243 -6.33 -29.27 26.75
CA GLU A 243 -6.99 -29.17 25.42
C GLU A 243 -7.05 -27.74 24.89
N THR A 244 -6.89 -26.72 25.74
CA THR A 244 -7.02 -25.30 25.35
C THR A 244 -5.74 -24.50 25.62
N GLU A 245 -5.48 -24.19 26.91
CA GLU A 245 -4.44 -23.24 27.29
C GLU A 245 -3.03 -23.73 26.96
N LEU A 246 -2.76 -25.02 27.15
CA LEU A 246 -1.42 -25.61 26.95
C LEU A 246 -1.13 -26.01 25.49
N VAL A 247 -2.13 -26.02 24.61
CA VAL A 247 -1.91 -26.42 23.19
C VAL A 247 -0.89 -25.52 22.49
N PRO A 248 -0.98 -24.18 22.53
CA PRO A 248 0.00 -23.33 21.86
C PRO A 248 1.41 -23.44 22.46
N PHE A 249 1.50 -23.55 23.77
CA PHE A 249 2.79 -23.70 24.45
C PHE A 249 3.47 -25.04 24.12
N ARG A 250 2.71 -26.14 24.01
CA ARG A 250 3.26 -27.44 23.58
C ARG A 250 3.88 -27.41 22.20
N GLU A 251 3.20 -26.81 21.24
CA GLU A 251 3.71 -26.65 19.85
C GLU A 251 4.94 -25.73 19.81
N TYR A 252 4.95 -24.66 20.60
CA TYR A 252 6.09 -23.76 20.74
C TYR A 252 7.32 -24.46 21.33
N ILE A 253 7.13 -25.23 22.43
CA ILE A 253 8.19 -26.02 23.10
C ILE A 253 8.73 -27.11 22.18
N LYS A 254 7.84 -27.85 21.51
CA LYS A 254 8.20 -28.91 20.55
C LYS A 254 9.01 -28.36 19.36
N ALA A 255 8.79 -27.13 18.96
CA ALA A 255 9.57 -26.46 17.93
C ALA A 255 10.95 -25.97 18.41
N GLY A 256 11.29 -26.17 19.69
CA GLY A 256 12.59 -25.80 20.26
C GLY A 256 12.82 -24.31 20.46
N MET A 257 11.75 -23.52 20.60
CA MET A 257 11.83 -22.05 20.77
C MET A 257 12.43 -21.68 22.14
N SER A 258 12.99 -20.46 22.24
CA SER A 258 14.03 -20.14 23.25
C SER A 258 13.49 -19.62 24.59
N GLY A 259 12.33 -18.99 24.67
CA GLY A 259 11.86 -18.33 25.89
C GLY A 259 10.39 -18.60 26.24
N VAL A 260 10.08 -18.75 27.54
CA VAL A 260 8.69 -18.79 28.06
C VAL A 260 8.57 -17.87 29.26
N MET A 261 7.55 -17.01 29.29
CA MET A 261 7.22 -16.16 30.44
C MET A 261 6.06 -16.81 31.23
N VAL A 262 6.29 -17.05 32.53
CA VAL A 262 5.25 -17.56 33.44
C VAL A 262 4.49 -16.41 34.04
N GLY A 263 3.16 -16.39 33.83
CA GLY A 263 2.27 -15.32 34.28
C GLY A 263 1.97 -15.35 35.80
N HIS A 264 1.43 -14.23 36.31
CA HIS A 264 0.92 -14.19 37.69
C HIS A 264 -0.54 -14.64 37.72
N LEU A 265 -0.76 -15.95 37.82
CA LEU A 265 -2.07 -16.61 37.75
C LEU A 265 -2.17 -17.61 38.93
N ASP A 266 -3.27 -17.61 39.64
CA ASP A 266 -3.64 -18.71 40.53
C ASP A 266 -4.25 -19.83 39.68
N VAL A 267 -3.69 -21.04 39.77
CA VAL A 267 -4.11 -22.23 38.98
C VAL A 267 -4.40 -23.40 39.94
N PRO A 268 -5.57 -23.42 40.60
CA PRO A 268 -5.86 -24.37 41.72
C PRO A 268 -5.77 -25.84 41.32
N VAL A 269 -6.02 -26.21 40.08
CA VAL A 269 -5.88 -27.58 39.58
C VAL A 269 -4.41 -28.06 39.53
N LEU A 270 -3.45 -27.15 39.54
CA LEU A 270 -2.01 -27.42 39.52
C LEU A 270 -1.37 -27.22 40.91
N ASP A 271 -1.77 -26.15 41.61
CA ASP A 271 -1.24 -25.75 42.89
C ASP A 271 -2.37 -25.19 43.78
N LYS A 272 -2.70 -25.93 44.83
CA LYS A 272 -3.77 -25.54 45.78
C LYS A 272 -3.33 -24.50 46.83
N SER A 273 -2.08 -24.02 46.78
CA SER A 273 -1.54 -23.08 47.74
C SER A 273 -2.02 -21.65 47.58
N GLY A 274 -2.65 -21.33 46.42
CA GLY A 274 -3.00 -19.96 46.01
C GLY A 274 -1.79 -19.10 45.62
N MET A 275 -0.64 -19.72 45.36
CA MET A 275 0.56 -19.03 44.89
C MET A 275 0.44 -18.68 43.40
N PRO A 276 0.90 -17.49 42.95
CA PRO A 276 1.01 -17.18 41.53
C PRO A 276 1.84 -18.24 40.80
N ALA A 277 1.44 -18.62 39.60
CA ALA A 277 2.11 -19.61 38.77
C ALA A 277 3.62 -19.32 38.60
N SER A 278 4.00 -18.05 38.46
CA SER A 278 5.40 -17.60 38.39
C SER A 278 6.22 -17.86 39.67
N LEU A 279 5.56 -18.08 40.80
CA LEU A 279 6.14 -18.40 42.11
C LEU A 279 5.86 -19.85 42.55
N SER A 280 5.14 -20.65 41.72
CA SER A 280 4.73 -22.01 42.00
C SER A 280 5.72 -23.01 41.39
N HIS A 281 6.30 -23.88 42.23
CA HIS A 281 7.16 -25.01 41.80
C HIS A 281 6.39 -26.00 40.93
N ALA A 282 5.13 -26.30 41.31
CA ALA A 282 4.27 -27.21 40.55
C ALA A 282 3.99 -26.74 39.10
N VAL A 283 3.88 -25.42 38.88
CA VAL A 283 3.67 -24.87 37.56
C VAL A 283 4.99 -24.72 36.79
N THR A 284 5.98 -24.06 37.39
CA THR A 284 7.22 -23.68 36.70
C THR A 284 8.19 -24.87 36.56
N SER A 285 8.41 -25.67 37.63
CA SER A 285 9.33 -26.81 37.59
C SER A 285 8.63 -28.09 37.12
N ASP A 286 7.54 -28.53 37.79
CA ASP A 286 6.97 -29.84 37.51
C ASP A 286 6.23 -29.88 36.17
N LEU A 287 5.41 -28.85 35.84
CA LEU A 287 4.68 -28.82 34.59
C LEU A 287 5.56 -28.34 33.42
N LEU A 288 6.10 -27.12 33.49
CA LEU A 288 6.80 -26.54 32.34
C LEU A 288 8.13 -27.27 32.05
N LYS A 289 9.02 -27.35 33.01
CA LYS A 289 10.34 -28.02 32.82
C LYS A 289 10.23 -29.53 32.86
N GLY A 290 9.46 -30.10 33.80
CA GLY A 290 9.36 -31.55 34.04
C GLY A 290 8.51 -32.27 32.99
N ARG A 291 7.19 -31.95 32.91
CA ARG A 291 6.25 -32.66 32.03
C ARG A 291 6.33 -32.19 30.56
N LEU A 292 6.38 -30.87 30.32
CA LEU A 292 6.45 -30.33 28.97
C LEU A 292 7.88 -30.30 28.41
N LYS A 293 8.91 -30.61 29.27
CA LYS A 293 10.32 -30.69 28.86
C LYS A 293 10.89 -29.40 28.26
N PHE A 294 10.42 -28.23 28.73
CA PHE A 294 10.96 -26.95 28.24
C PHE A 294 12.42 -26.76 28.70
N GLY A 295 13.35 -26.68 27.74
CA GLY A 295 14.81 -26.51 28.00
C GLY A 295 15.30 -25.06 27.88
N GLY A 296 14.51 -24.14 27.33
CA GLY A 296 14.87 -22.73 27.13
C GLY A 296 14.80 -21.86 28.40
N ILE A 297 14.93 -20.56 28.26
CA ILE A 297 14.92 -19.58 29.37
C ILE A 297 13.50 -19.38 29.91
N VAL A 298 13.33 -19.60 31.20
CA VAL A 298 12.08 -19.33 31.94
C VAL A 298 12.15 -17.95 32.57
N TRP A 299 11.31 -17.05 32.06
CA TRP A 299 11.16 -15.69 32.55
C TRP A 299 10.00 -15.60 33.53
N THR A 300 10.11 -14.78 34.58
CA THR A 300 8.92 -14.35 35.34
C THR A 300 8.19 -13.31 34.52
N ASP A 301 6.88 -13.18 34.75
CA ASP A 301 6.20 -11.91 34.48
C ASP A 301 6.73 -10.82 35.41
N ALA A 302 6.35 -9.56 35.21
CA ALA A 302 6.89 -8.41 35.93
C ALA A 302 6.66 -8.52 37.47
N LEU A 303 7.70 -8.79 38.24
CA LEU A 303 7.62 -9.05 39.70
C LEU A 303 7.13 -7.84 40.53
N ALA A 304 7.15 -6.64 39.95
CA ALA A 304 6.56 -5.42 40.54
C ALA A 304 5.03 -5.36 40.44
N MET A 305 4.37 -6.26 39.72
CA MET A 305 2.89 -6.31 39.59
C MET A 305 2.25 -6.75 40.89
N LYS A 306 1.05 -6.23 41.21
CA LYS A 306 0.30 -6.62 42.41
C LYS A 306 -0.08 -8.09 42.45
N GLY A 307 -0.29 -8.71 41.28
CA GLY A 307 -0.54 -10.16 41.13
C GLY A 307 0.63 -11.05 41.56
N ALA A 308 1.85 -10.52 41.66
CA ALA A 308 3.04 -11.24 42.14
C ALA A 308 3.16 -11.31 43.67
N GLY A 309 2.22 -10.76 44.42
CA GLY A 309 2.32 -10.68 45.90
C GLY A 309 2.49 -12.01 46.56
N GLY A 310 3.59 -12.21 47.32
CA GLY A 310 3.92 -13.40 48.13
C GLY A 310 4.26 -13.05 49.57
N LYS A 311 4.38 -14.09 50.43
CA LYS A 311 4.80 -13.97 51.85
C LYS A 311 6.33 -13.82 51.98
N GLU A 312 7.09 -14.15 50.96
CA GLU A 312 8.55 -14.07 50.86
C GLU A 312 8.93 -13.05 49.76
N ASN A 313 10.21 -12.66 49.73
CA ASN A 313 10.72 -11.84 48.62
C ASN A 313 10.43 -12.53 47.25
N ASN A 314 9.77 -11.87 46.33
CA ASN A 314 9.29 -12.44 45.06
C ASN A 314 10.44 -13.02 44.23
N CYS A 315 11.65 -12.44 44.24
CA CYS A 315 12.82 -12.92 43.53
C CYS A 315 13.29 -14.29 44.12
N VAL A 316 13.32 -14.43 45.45
CA VAL A 316 13.66 -15.66 46.11
C VAL A 316 12.62 -16.75 45.81
N ALA A 317 11.33 -16.40 45.87
CA ALA A 317 10.24 -17.34 45.59
C ALA A 317 10.26 -17.81 44.12
N ALA A 318 10.46 -16.90 43.17
CA ALA A 318 10.55 -17.20 41.73
C ALA A 318 11.75 -18.15 41.43
N LEU A 319 12.90 -17.88 42.02
CA LEU A 319 14.06 -18.80 41.89
C LEU A 319 13.78 -20.18 42.50
N LYS A 320 13.12 -20.29 43.64
CA LYS A 320 12.65 -21.57 44.19
C LYS A 320 11.67 -22.29 43.26
N ALA A 321 10.76 -21.54 42.63
CA ALA A 321 9.79 -22.09 41.71
C ALA A 321 10.41 -22.65 40.43
N GLY A 322 11.58 -22.16 40.03
CA GLY A 322 12.25 -22.66 38.82
C GLY A 322 12.49 -21.60 37.73
N ALA A 323 12.18 -20.31 37.95
CA ALA A 323 12.49 -19.27 37.02
C ALA A 323 13.99 -19.09 36.81
N ASP A 324 14.42 -18.82 35.58
CA ASP A 324 15.84 -18.59 35.26
C ASP A 324 16.16 -17.07 35.28
N VAL A 325 15.22 -16.19 34.96
CA VAL A 325 15.40 -14.74 34.92
C VAL A 325 14.28 -14.04 35.67
N LEU A 326 14.66 -12.98 36.41
CA LEU A 326 13.81 -12.17 37.27
C LEU A 326 13.50 -10.83 36.56
N LEU A 327 12.31 -10.72 36.00
CA LEU A 327 11.89 -9.56 35.21
C LEU A 327 11.26 -8.48 36.11
N GLN A 328 11.69 -7.26 35.98
CA GLN A 328 11.18 -6.08 36.67
C GLN A 328 11.01 -6.29 38.19
N PRO A 329 12.07 -6.66 38.93
CA PRO A 329 12.01 -6.67 40.37
C PRO A 329 11.74 -5.26 40.92
N LEU A 330 11.12 -5.17 42.10
CA LEU A 330 10.69 -3.89 42.66
C LEU A 330 11.87 -2.99 43.06
N HIS A 331 12.87 -3.60 43.70
CA HIS A 331 14.07 -2.91 44.19
C HIS A 331 15.33 -3.71 43.85
N PRO A 332 15.92 -3.60 42.65
CA PRO A 332 16.95 -4.51 42.15
C PRO A 332 18.12 -4.76 43.13
N ALA A 333 18.67 -3.74 43.80
CA ALA A 333 19.76 -3.90 44.73
C ALA A 333 19.36 -4.71 45.99
N GLN A 334 18.21 -4.36 46.60
CA GLN A 334 17.67 -5.05 47.75
C GLN A 334 17.24 -6.50 47.43
N ASP A 335 16.74 -6.70 46.21
CA ASP A 335 16.34 -8.03 45.75
C ASP A 335 17.55 -8.93 45.50
N ILE A 336 18.66 -8.42 45.01
CA ILE A 336 19.96 -9.12 44.94
C ILE A 336 20.44 -9.48 46.35
N ASP A 337 20.39 -8.54 47.31
CA ASP A 337 20.74 -8.78 48.71
C ASP A 337 19.86 -9.86 49.36
N ALA A 338 18.56 -9.88 49.08
CA ALA A 338 17.63 -10.88 49.59
C ALA A 338 17.97 -12.30 49.04
N VAL A 339 18.32 -12.41 47.75
CA VAL A 339 18.78 -13.66 47.16
C VAL A 339 20.08 -14.10 47.79
N MET A 340 21.06 -13.23 47.98
CA MET A 340 22.32 -13.54 48.68
C MET A 340 22.08 -14.04 50.11
N ALA A 341 21.19 -13.39 50.87
CA ALA A 341 20.80 -13.82 52.21
C ALA A 341 20.11 -15.21 52.19
N ALA A 342 19.27 -15.50 51.19
CA ALA A 342 18.64 -16.79 51.01
C ALA A 342 19.66 -17.88 50.71
N ILE A 343 20.72 -17.61 49.96
CA ILE A 343 21.82 -18.54 49.72
C ILE A 343 22.59 -18.79 51.01
N LYS A 344 22.96 -17.71 51.74
CA LYS A 344 23.69 -17.83 53.01
C LYS A 344 22.93 -18.64 54.05
N SER A 345 21.61 -18.56 54.09
CA SER A 345 20.75 -19.32 55.01
C SER A 345 20.38 -20.72 54.51
N GLY A 346 20.89 -21.15 53.36
CA GLY A 346 20.61 -22.48 52.79
C GLY A 346 19.23 -22.62 52.16
N LYS A 347 18.43 -21.54 52.05
CA LYS A 347 17.12 -21.55 51.39
C LYS A 347 17.22 -21.67 49.85
N LEU A 348 18.33 -21.23 49.27
CA LEU A 348 18.73 -21.42 47.89
C LEU A 348 20.13 -22.02 47.81
N LYS A 349 20.42 -22.85 46.82
CA LYS A 349 21.75 -23.43 46.59
C LYS A 349 22.56 -22.54 45.64
N ALA A 350 23.86 -22.34 45.95
CA ALA A 350 24.76 -21.55 45.10
C ALA A 350 24.93 -22.18 43.72
N ASP A 351 25.03 -23.51 43.64
CA ASP A 351 25.15 -24.27 42.39
C ASP A 351 23.94 -24.03 41.46
N MET A 352 22.74 -23.92 41.99
CA MET A 352 21.53 -23.61 41.22
C MET A 352 21.63 -22.20 40.57
N ILE A 353 22.19 -21.23 41.30
CA ILE A 353 22.39 -19.87 40.74
C ILE A 353 23.44 -19.91 39.61
N ARG A 354 24.55 -20.63 39.84
CA ARG A 354 25.59 -20.84 38.85
C ARG A 354 25.03 -21.49 37.58
N GLU A 355 24.24 -22.54 37.72
CA GLU A 355 23.61 -23.24 36.59
C GLU A 355 22.69 -22.31 35.77
N ARG A 356 21.86 -21.49 36.45
CA ARG A 356 20.96 -20.55 35.75
C ARG A 356 21.73 -19.42 35.11
N CYS A 357 22.73 -18.87 35.77
CA CYS A 357 23.60 -17.85 35.22
C CYS A 357 24.33 -18.40 33.96
N HIS A 358 24.89 -19.60 34.06
CA HIS A 358 25.55 -20.28 32.94
C HIS A 358 24.59 -20.46 31.75
N LYS A 359 23.39 -20.97 32.02
CA LYS A 359 22.33 -21.07 30.98
C LYS A 359 21.98 -19.73 30.34
N LEU A 360 21.81 -18.65 31.12
CA LEU A 360 21.57 -17.33 30.58
C LEU A 360 22.76 -16.83 29.74
N LEU A 361 24.00 -17.11 30.14
CA LEU A 361 25.20 -16.74 29.38
C LEU A 361 25.24 -17.46 28.01
N ILE A 362 24.82 -18.73 27.92
CA ILE A 362 24.65 -19.45 26.64
C ILE A 362 23.71 -18.68 25.72
N TYR A 363 22.54 -18.27 26.21
CA TYR A 363 21.57 -17.50 25.41
C TYR A 363 22.04 -16.07 25.12
N LYS A 364 22.85 -15.45 26.00
CA LYS A 364 23.53 -14.17 25.67
C LYS A 364 24.49 -14.37 24.51
N TYR A 365 25.27 -15.45 24.47
CA TYR A 365 26.10 -15.73 23.31
C TYR A 365 25.26 -15.85 22.02
N LEU A 366 24.18 -16.64 22.06
CA LEU A 366 23.35 -16.96 20.88
C LEU A 366 22.63 -15.74 20.30
N PHE A 367 22.17 -14.80 21.13
CA PHE A 367 21.33 -13.67 20.72
C PHE A 367 21.99 -12.29 20.83
N VAL A 368 23.09 -12.17 21.59
CA VAL A 368 23.78 -10.89 21.75
C VAL A 368 25.16 -10.89 21.09
N VAL A 369 25.99 -11.90 21.40
CA VAL A 369 27.39 -11.96 20.96
C VAL A 369 27.51 -12.45 19.53
N ALA A 370 26.95 -13.62 19.21
CA ALA A 370 27.10 -14.28 17.91
C ALA A 370 26.48 -13.50 16.74
N PRO A 371 25.32 -12.79 16.89
CA PRO A 371 24.81 -11.95 15.83
C PRO A 371 25.61 -10.67 15.58
N GLY A 372 26.52 -10.27 16.50
CA GLY A 372 27.31 -9.05 16.41
C GLY A 372 26.56 -7.77 16.84
N ALA A 373 27.28 -6.66 16.95
CA ALA A 373 26.71 -5.36 17.24
C ALA A 373 25.86 -4.85 16.07
N PRO A 374 24.83 -3.99 16.33
CA PRO A 374 24.06 -3.35 15.26
C PRO A 374 24.98 -2.49 14.38
N GLU A 375 24.77 -2.53 13.07
CA GLU A 375 25.57 -1.75 12.10
C GLU A 375 25.29 -0.24 12.15
N SER A 376 24.20 0.18 12.80
CA SER A 376 23.72 1.56 12.83
C SER A 376 23.99 2.25 14.16
N GLY A 377 24.53 3.48 14.10
CA GLY A 377 24.52 4.43 15.20
C GLY A 377 23.15 5.12 15.38
N THR A 378 23.10 6.10 16.29
CA THR A 378 21.86 6.87 16.58
C THR A 378 21.40 7.69 15.36
N GLU A 379 22.34 8.20 14.54
CA GLU A 379 22.04 8.88 13.29
C GLU A 379 21.49 7.89 12.24
N GLY A 380 20.34 8.22 11.66
CA GLY A 380 19.70 7.41 10.62
C GLY A 380 18.86 6.24 11.13
N ILE A 381 18.77 5.96 12.44
CA ILE A 381 17.97 4.86 12.98
C ILE A 381 16.49 4.94 12.55
N SER A 382 15.91 6.13 12.55
CA SER A 382 14.53 6.33 12.11
C SER A 382 14.30 5.88 10.66
N ARG A 383 15.27 6.13 9.75
CA ARG A 383 15.18 5.69 8.35
C ARG A 383 15.31 4.16 8.22
N ILE A 384 16.11 3.54 9.06
CA ILE A 384 16.28 2.07 9.08
C ILE A 384 15.01 1.41 9.57
N ILE A 385 14.41 1.91 10.64
CA ILE A 385 13.19 1.33 11.24
C ILE A 385 11.96 1.60 10.36
N ASN A 386 11.77 2.84 9.89
CA ASN A 386 10.67 3.22 9.00
C ASN A 386 11.01 2.97 7.53
N SER A 387 11.57 1.82 7.22
CA SER A 387 12.05 1.47 5.89
C SER A 387 10.93 1.11 4.91
N PRO A 388 11.21 1.11 3.59
CA PRO A 388 10.27 0.60 2.60
C PRO A 388 9.89 -0.87 2.82
N GLU A 389 10.80 -1.71 3.35
CA GLU A 389 10.56 -3.11 3.70
C GLU A 389 9.52 -3.24 4.81
N ALA A 390 9.68 -2.49 5.91
CA ALA A 390 8.69 -2.42 7.00
C ALA A 390 7.31 -2.02 6.46
N SER A 391 7.28 -1.00 5.59
CA SER A 391 6.05 -0.54 4.94
C SER A 391 5.41 -1.62 4.06
N ALA A 392 6.21 -2.39 3.32
CA ALA A 392 5.72 -3.46 2.45
C ALA A 392 5.08 -4.60 3.26
N VAL A 393 5.75 -5.06 4.32
CA VAL A 393 5.21 -6.10 5.23
C VAL A 393 3.92 -5.61 5.88
N ASN A 394 3.90 -4.37 6.40
CA ASN A 394 2.72 -3.81 7.06
C ASN A 394 1.52 -3.65 6.11
N THR A 395 1.77 -3.23 4.87
CA THR A 395 0.73 -3.13 3.82
C THR A 395 0.14 -4.51 3.50
N ARG A 396 0.96 -5.54 3.34
CA ARG A 396 0.50 -6.91 3.07
C ARG A 396 -0.28 -7.50 4.25
N LEU A 397 0.18 -7.31 5.48
CA LEU A 397 -0.55 -7.72 6.70
C LEU A 397 -1.92 -7.05 6.78
N SER A 398 -1.95 -5.72 6.65
CA SER A 398 -3.18 -4.93 6.72
C SER A 398 -4.18 -5.34 5.64
N SER A 399 -3.70 -5.69 4.45
CA SER A 399 -4.52 -6.21 3.37
C SER A 399 -5.09 -7.60 3.68
N ALA A 400 -4.26 -8.49 4.25
CA ALA A 400 -4.64 -9.87 4.56
C ALA A 400 -5.65 -10.00 5.72
N VAL A 401 -5.77 -8.97 6.57
CA VAL A 401 -6.75 -8.90 7.68
C VAL A 401 -8.18 -8.76 7.18
N ILE A 402 -8.40 -8.10 6.04
CA ILE A 402 -9.76 -7.71 5.61
C ILE A 402 -10.61 -8.95 5.35
N THR A 403 -11.73 -9.00 6.05
CA THR A 403 -12.66 -10.15 6.06
C THR A 403 -14.06 -9.71 5.66
N VAL A 404 -14.59 -10.25 4.55
CA VAL A 404 -16.00 -10.10 4.20
C VAL A 404 -16.78 -11.14 5.01
N LEU A 405 -17.45 -10.68 6.06
CA LEU A 405 -18.15 -11.54 7.03
C LEU A 405 -19.54 -11.95 6.54
N LYS A 406 -20.18 -11.07 5.77
CA LYS A 406 -21.53 -11.25 5.23
C LYS A 406 -21.61 -10.51 3.89
N ASP A 407 -22.23 -11.12 2.90
CA ASP A 407 -22.56 -10.55 1.59
C ASP A 407 -23.73 -11.34 1.02
N ASP A 408 -24.96 -10.98 1.42
CA ASP A 408 -26.18 -11.74 1.11
C ASP A 408 -26.48 -11.80 -0.39
N ASP A 409 -26.12 -10.73 -1.11
CA ASP A 409 -26.44 -10.58 -2.53
C ASP A 409 -25.22 -10.81 -3.45
N GLY A 410 -24.05 -11.13 -2.89
CA GLY A 410 -22.81 -11.32 -3.64
C GLY A 410 -22.33 -10.04 -4.37
N VAL A 411 -22.51 -8.88 -3.73
CA VAL A 411 -22.23 -7.59 -4.36
C VAL A 411 -20.77 -7.14 -4.23
N ILE A 412 -19.97 -7.80 -3.42
CA ILE A 412 -18.56 -7.47 -3.20
C ILE A 412 -17.66 -8.38 -4.07
N PRO A 413 -16.78 -7.78 -4.90
CA PRO A 413 -16.54 -6.34 -5.12
C PRO A 413 -17.63 -5.70 -5.99
N TRP A 414 -17.88 -4.41 -5.76
CA TRP A 414 -18.83 -3.68 -6.60
C TRP A 414 -18.45 -3.74 -8.08
N GLY A 415 -19.39 -4.11 -8.93
CA GLY A 415 -19.25 -4.13 -10.38
C GLY A 415 -19.28 -2.71 -10.97
N GLN A 416 -20.33 -2.38 -11.73
CA GLN A 416 -20.47 -1.08 -12.39
C GLN A 416 -20.56 0.07 -11.40
N LEU A 417 -19.75 1.12 -11.64
CA LEU A 417 -19.72 2.35 -10.84
C LEU A 417 -20.40 3.53 -11.54
N SER A 418 -20.67 3.45 -12.84
CA SER A 418 -21.38 4.50 -13.61
C SER A 418 -22.73 4.84 -13.00
N GLY A 419 -22.99 6.12 -12.80
CA GLY A 419 -24.22 6.60 -12.18
C GLY A 419 -24.38 6.19 -10.71
N SER A 420 -23.30 5.69 -10.06
CA SER A 420 -23.31 5.41 -8.62
C SER A 420 -23.30 6.73 -7.85
N ASP A 421 -24.30 6.87 -7.01
CA ASP A 421 -24.39 7.94 -6.03
C ASP A 421 -24.08 7.35 -4.66
N ILE A 422 -22.84 7.60 -4.17
CA ILE A 422 -22.26 6.91 -3.00
C ILE A 422 -22.20 7.87 -1.80
N ALA A 423 -22.79 7.44 -0.68
CA ALA A 423 -22.56 8.04 0.63
C ALA A 423 -21.56 7.20 1.44
N VAL A 424 -20.58 7.86 2.05
CA VAL A 424 -19.68 7.27 3.07
C VAL A 424 -19.99 7.93 4.40
N VAL A 425 -20.46 7.14 5.35
CA VAL A 425 -20.87 7.59 6.69
C VAL A 425 -19.85 7.13 7.71
N SER A 426 -19.12 8.04 8.36
CA SER A 426 -18.13 7.73 9.39
C SER A 426 -18.69 7.87 10.78
N LEU A 427 -18.77 6.77 11.54
CA LEU A 427 -19.26 6.73 12.92
C LEU A 427 -18.10 6.53 13.90
N GLY A 428 -17.78 7.57 14.67
CA GLY A 428 -16.70 7.55 15.66
C GLY A 428 -15.34 8.02 15.17
N ALA A 429 -15.23 8.53 13.92
CA ALA A 429 -14.05 9.17 13.35
C ALA A 429 -14.44 10.43 12.57
N LYS A 430 -13.45 11.23 12.13
CA LYS A 430 -13.70 12.36 11.22
C LYS A 430 -14.30 11.84 9.90
N THR A 431 -15.13 12.65 9.25
CA THR A 431 -15.74 12.33 7.95
C THR A 431 -14.67 12.06 6.89
N GLU A 432 -13.66 12.93 6.82
CA GLU A 432 -12.50 12.70 5.96
C GLU A 432 -11.42 11.93 6.73
N ASN A 433 -11.20 10.68 6.35
CA ASN A 433 -10.25 9.74 6.94
C ASN A 433 -9.59 8.88 5.85
N ALA A 434 -8.74 7.93 6.21
CA ALA A 434 -8.02 7.09 5.25
C ALA A 434 -8.97 6.26 4.36
N PHE A 435 -10.05 5.72 4.95
CA PHE A 435 -11.06 4.96 4.21
C PHE A 435 -11.78 5.82 3.17
N SER A 436 -12.32 6.98 3.59
CA SER A 436 -13.09 7.85 2.69
C SER A 436 -12.22 8.44 1.56
N ARG A 437 -10.94 8.76 1.84
CA ARG A 437 -9.99 9.19 0.80
C ARG A 437 -9.73 8.08 -0.21
N MET A 438 -9.56 6.84 0.24
CA MET A 438 -9.36 5.70 -0.65
C MET A 438 -10.61 5.41 -1.50
N CYS A 439 -11.83 5.52 -0.95
CA CYS A 439 -13.07 5.41 -1.74
C CYS A 439 -13.10 6.41 -2.90
N ARG A 440 -12.68 7.66 -2.67
CA ARG A 440 -12.66 8.72 -3.70
C ARG A 440 -11.67 8.46 -4.84
N LYS A 441 -10.67 7.60 -4.65
CA LYS A 441 -9.80 7.16 -5.75
C LYS A 441 -10.53 6.25 -6.76
N TYR A 442 -11.61 5.61 -6.35
CA TYR A 442 -12.44 4.74 -7.21
C TYR A 442 -13.66 5.46 -7.78
N ALA A 443 -14.36 6.24 -6.95
CA ALA A 443 -15.57 6.95 -7.36
C ALA A 443 -15.81 8.20 -6.49
N PRO A 444 -16.52 9.22 -7.02
CA PRO A 444 -16.98 10.36 -6.22
C PRO A 444 -17.88 9.88 -5.07
N CYS A 445 -17.64 10.42 -3.85
CA CYS A 445 -18.39 10.05 -2.66
C CYS A 445 -18.78 11.30 -1.86
N SER A 446 -20.03 11.35 -1.38
CA SER A 446 -20.50 12.31 -0.38
C SER A 446 -20.17 11.80 1.03
N LEU A 447 -19.62 12.66 1.89
CA LEU A 447 -19.15 12.29 3.22
C LEU A 447 -20.10 12.81 4.31
N TYR A 448 -20.44 11.94 5.27
CA TYR A 448 -21.34 12.23 6.39
C TYR A 448 -20.80 11.66 7.71
N GLY A 449 -21.40 12.07 8.84
CA GLY A 449 -21.08 11.56 10.16
C GLY A 449 -20.00 12.35 10.89
N GLY A 450 -19.39 11.75 11.90
CA GLY A 450 -18.37 12.41 12.72
C GLY A 450 -17.87 11.58 13.90
N ALA A 451 -16.93 12.17 14.65
CA ALA A 451 -16.23 11.52 15.77
C ALA A 451 -17.12 11.18 16.98
N ASP A 452 -18.28 11.80 17.12
CA ASP A 452 -19.29 11.55 18.15
C ASP A 452 -20.21 10.37 17.79
N GLY A 453 -20.32 10.02 16.51
CA GLY A 453 -21.16 8.92 16.02
C GLY A 453 -22.62 9.30 15.83
N HIS A 454 -22.98 10.59 15.94
CA HIS A 454 -24.33 11.10 15.70
C HIS A 454 -24.52 11.58 14.26
N LEU A 455 -25.76 11.47 13.77
CA LEU A 455 -26.22 12.10 12.53
C LEU A 455 -27.42 13.00 12.84
N SER A 456 -27.42 14.18 12.26
CA SER A 456 -28.60 15.07 12.26
C SER A 456 -29.73 14.49 11.40
N VAL A 457 -30.96 14.93 11.64
CA VAL A 457 -32.12 14.54 10.83
C VAL A 457 -31.93 14.95 9.36
N ALA A 458 -31.29 16.11 9.13
CA ALA A 458 -31.00 16.60 7.78
C ALA A 458 -29.97 15.73 7.05
N GLU A 459 -28.94 15.26 7.74
CA GLU A 459 -27.96 14.31 7.16
C GLU A 459 -28.61 12.97 6.82
N LEU A 460 -29.40 12.40 7.74
CA LEU A 460 -30.13 11.15 7.48
C LEU A 460 -31.05 11.30 6.26
N ALA A 461 -31.73 12.43 6.10
CA ALA A 461 -32.59 12.69 4.94
C ALA A 461 -31.78 12.77 3.62
N LYS A 462 -30.55 13.31 3.67
CA LYS A 462 -29.64 13.33 2.52
C LYS A 462 -29.09 11.94 2.20
N ILE A 463 -28.62 11.19 3.22
CA ILE A 463 -28.08 9.84 3.07
C ILE A 463 -29.11 8.91 2.41
N ARG A 464 -30.38 8.99 2.80
CA ARG A 464 -31.49 8.19 2.23
C ARG A 464 -31.71 8.39 0.72
N ARG A 465 -31.17 9.44 0.13
CA ARG A 465 -31.31 9.72 -1.32
C ARG A 465 -30.20 9.03 -2.13
N HIS A 466 -29.12 8.62 -1.48
CA HIS A 466 -28.00 7.95 -2.17
C HIS A 466 -28.35 6.50 -2.52
N LYS A 467 -27.87 6.06 -3.68
CA LYS A 467 -28.10 4.70 -4.18
C LYS A 467 -27.27 3.64 -3.45
N LYS A 468 -26.09 4.02 -2.95
CA LYS A 468 -25.14 3.16 -2.23
C LYS A 468 -24.68 3.85 -0.95
N VAL A 469 -24.74 3.15 0.17
CA VAL A 469 -24.38 3.69 1.49
C VAL A 469 -23.36 2.77 2.15
N ILE A 470 -22.16 3.32 2.44
CA ILE A 470 -21.12 2.64 3.21
C ILE A 470 -21.08 3.25 4.59
N VAL A 471 -21.30 2.46 5.62
CA VAL A 471 -21.25 2.88 7.03
C VAL A 471 -19.99 2.31 7.68
N THR A 472 -19.06 3.18 8.09
CA THR A 472 -17.83 2.80 8.77
C THR A 472 -17.93 2.99 10.27
N VAL A 473 -17.50 1.97 11.04
CA VAL A 473 -17.63 1.91 12.50
C VAL A 473 -16.25 1.91 13.14
N PHE A 474 -15.88 3.02 13.79
CA PHE A 474 -14.59 3.22 14.46
C PHE A 474 -14.66 3.09 15.98
N LYS A 475 -15.86 3.20 16.56
CA LYS A 475 -16.10 3.09 18.00
C LYS A 475 -17.33 2.25 18.30
N GLN A 476 -17.37 1.69 19.49
CA GLN A 476 -18.55 1.04 20.04
C GLN A 476 -19.04 1.85 21.25
N ASN A 477 -20.15 2.54 21.10
CA ASN A 477 -20.89 3.25 22.14
C ASN A 477 -22.38 3.34 21.75
N GLU A 478 -23.19 3.91 22.62
CA GLU A 478 -24.65 3.99 22.43
C GLU A 478 -25.04 4.87 21.23
N ALA A 479 -24.36 6.00 21.03
CA ALA A 479 -24.60 6.91 19.89
C ALA A 479 -24.39 6.20 18.55
N VAL A 480 -23.26 5.49 18.40
CA VAL A 480 -22.95 4.67 17.21
C VAL A 480 -23.99 3.57 17.02
N ALA A 481 -24.34 2.83 18.07
CA ALA A 481 -25.34 1.76 17.99
C ALA A 481 -26.72 2.26 17.55
N SER A 482 -27.19 3.41 18.12
CA SER A 482 -28.45 4.04 17.73
C SER A 482 -28.44 4.50 16.26
N THR A 483 -27.32 5.07 15.79
CA THR A 483 -27.19 5.52 14.40
C THR A 483 -27.11 4.35 13.43
N LEU A 484 -26.39 3.28 13.76
CA LEU A 484 -26.32 2.04 12.98
C LEU A 484 -27.70 1.44 12.76
N HIS A 485 -28.58 1.41 13.79
CA HIS A 485 -29.94 0.89 13.65
C HIS A 485 -30.73 1.61 12.55
N LYS A 486 -30.62 2.95 12.51
CA LYS A 486 -31.32 3.78 11.51
C LYS A 486 -30.79 3.61 10.08
N LEU A 487 -29.49 3.34 9.97
CA LEU A 487 -28.81 3.16 8.65
C LEU A 487 -28.96 1.73 8.12
N GLY A 488 -29.02 0.73 8.98
CA GLY A 488 -29.20 -0.67 8.58
C GLY A 488 -30.56 -0.98 7.94
N GLU A 489 -31.54 -0.09 8.10
CA GLU A 489 -32.84 -0.18 7.42
C GLU A 489 -32.81 0.30 5.95
N LEU A 490 -31.68 0.91 5.52
CA LEU A 490 -31.56 1.44 4.16
C LEU A 490 -31.20 0.30 3.18
N PRO A 491 -31.93 0.18 2.07
CA PRO A 491 -31.62 -0.83 1.04
C PRO A 491 -30.19 -0.66 0.50
N GLY A 492 -29.46 -1.78 0.42
CA GLY A 492 -28.09 -1.79 -0.11
C GLY A 492 -27.04 -1.10 0.76
N ALA A 493 -27.36 -0.79 2.03
CA ALA A 493 -26.38 -0.30 3.00
C ALA A 493 -25.42 -1.42 3.43
N MET A 494 -24.14 -1.08 3.56
CA MET A 494 -23.10 -1.97 4.08
C MET A 494 -22.42 -1.42 5.30
N ALA A 495 -21.96 -2.30 6.20
CA ALA A 495 -21.18 -1.94 7.37
C ALA A 495 -19.73 -2.38 7.25
N VAL A 496 -18.78 -1.47 7.57
CA VAL A 496 -17.33 -1.75 7.62
C VAL A 496 -16.83 -1.45 9.03
N CYS A 497 -16.36 -2.47 9.74
CA CYS A 497 -16.04 -2.37 11.16
C CYS A 497 -14.53 -2.36 11.40
N PHE A 498 -14.01 -1.27 11.95
CA PHE A 498 -12.62 -1.08 12.39
C PHE A 498 -12.44 -1.27 13.89
N VAL A 499 -13.41 -1.86 14.55
CA VAL A 499 -13.39 -2.27 15.96
C VAL A 499 -13.12 -3.77 16.05
N ASN A 500 -12.56 -4.24 17.18
CA ASN A 500 -12.31 -5.67 17.37
C ASN A 500 -13.62 -6.49 17.36
N PRO A 501 -13.56 -7.81 17.08
CA PRO A 501 -14.75 -8.66 16.93
C PRO A 501 -15.69 -8.65 18.16
N TYR A 502 -15.17 -8.58 19.37
CA TYR A 502 -16.01 -8.53 20.58
C TYR A 502 -16.80 -7.22 20.72
N LYS A 503 -16.24 -6.10 20.22
CA LYS A 503 -17.00 -4.84 20.13
C LYS A 503 -18.06 -4.92 19.04
N MET A 504 -17.82 -5.66 17.94
CA MET A 504 -18.84 -5.93 16.94
C MET A 504 -19.99 -6.75 17.54
N ALA A 505 -19.70 -7.80 18.32
CA ALA A 505 -20.70 -8.62 19.00
C ALA A 505 -21.64 -7.80 19.90
N LYS A 506 -21.14 -6.75 20.57
CA LYS A 506 -21.97 -5.83 21.37
C LYS A 506 -22.97 -5.00 20.54
N MET A 507 -22.76 -4.92 19.22
CA MET A 507 -23.63 -4.25 18.26
C MET A 507 -24.29 -5.24 17.29
N GLN A 508 -24.34 -6.53 17.64
CA GLN A 508 -24.86 -7.61 16.79
C GLN A 508 -26.23 -7.29 16.24
N ARG A 509 -27.17 -6.85 17.10
CA ARG A 509 -28.57 -6.56 16.70
C ARG A 509 -28.62 -5.52 15.57
N GLN A 510 -27.79 -4.49 15.64
CA GLN A 510 -27.75 -3.42 14.65
C GLN A 510 -26.99 -3.86 13.38
N LEU A 511 -25.87 -4.54 13.54
CA LEU A 511 -25.04 -4.99 12.40
C LEU A 511 -25.73 -6.07 11.58
N SER A 512 -26.54 -6.93 12.22
CA SER A 512 -27.28 -8.02 11.50
C SER A 512 -28.29 -7.52 10.47
N THR A 513 -28.71 -6.23 10.55
CA THR A 513 -29.65 -5.64 9.58
C THR A 513 -28.98 -5.28 8.24
N PHE A 514 -27.65 -5.19 8.20
CA PHE A 514 -26.90 -4.89 6.97
C PHE A 514 -26.78 -6.15 6.08
N SER A 515 -26.95 -6.00 4.78
CA SER A 515 -26.74 -7.09 3.81
C SER A 515 -25.26 -7.44 3.61
N VAL A 516 -24.36 -6.46 3.83
CA VAL A 516 -22.91 -6.64 3.74
C VAL A 516 -22.25 -6.21 5.04
N ILE A 517 -21.35 -7.04 5.58
CA ILE A 517 -20.53 -6.72 6.75
C ILE A 517 -19.08 -7.07 6.44
N ILE A 518 -18.20 -6.09 6.60
CA ILE A 518 -16.75 -6.24 6.42
C ILE A 518 -16.04 -5.93 7.74
N GLY A 519 -15.12 -6.81 8.15
CA GLY A 519 -14.27 -6.64 9.34
C GLY A 519 -12.84 -6.26 8.97
N GLY A 520 -12.33 -5.19 9.56
CA GLY A 520 -10.90 -4.84 9.60
C GLY A 520 -10.27 -5.14 10.96
N PHE A 521 -11.09 -5.29 12.02
CA PHE A 521 -10.75 -5.69 13.38
C PHE A 521 -9.74 -4.79 14.13
N ASP A 522 -9.15 -3.81 13.47
CA ASP A 522 -8.27 -2.79 14.04
C ASP A 522 -8.42 -1.47 13.25
N ASP A 523 -8.09 -0.34 13.88
CA ASP A 523 -8.14 0.99 13.27
C ASP A 523 -6.71 1.46 12.98
N THR A 524 -6.22 1.13 11.80
CA THR A 524 -4.97 1.68 11.23
C THR A 524 -5.25 2.27 9.84
N LYS A 525 -4.41 3.23 9.43
CA LYS A 525 -4.50 3.82 8.09
C LYS A 525 -4.56 2.74 6.98
N LEU A 526 -3.64 1.76 7.04
CA LEU A 526 -3.51 0.73 6.01
C LEU A 526 -4.71 -0.24 5.97
N ILE A 527 -5.25 -0.63 7.14
CA ILE A 527 -6.46 -1.45 7.23
C ILE A 527 -7.67 -0.70 6.65
N ASN A 528 -7.79 0.59 6.96
CA ASN A 528 -8.87 1.43 6.45
C ASN A 528 -8.81 1.56 4.91
N GLU A 529 -7.61 1.80 4.36
CA GLU A 529 -7.37 1.84 2.92
C GLU A 529 -7.62 0.49 2.24
N ALA A 530 -7.21 -0.62 2.86
CA ALA A 530 -7.42 -1.97 2.35
C ALA A 530 -8.91 -2.35 2.29
N ALA A 531 -9.70 -2.00 3.33
CA ALA A 531 -11.13 -2.27 3.35
C ALA A 531 -11.87 -1.55 2.20
N ALA A 532 -11.53 -0.30 1.92
CA ALA A 532 -12.06 0.41 0.77
C ALA A 532 -11.69 -0.30 -0.55
N GLN A 533 -10.44 -0.71 -0.72
CA GLN A 533 -10.00 -1.44 -1.91
C GLN A 533 -10.79 -2.75 -2.13
N VAL A 534 -11.11 -3.48 -1.07
CA VAL A 534 -11.93 -4.71 -1.17
C VAL A 534 -13.32 -4.40 -1.73
N ILE A 535 -13.98 -3.37 -1.23
CA ILE A 535 -15.33 -2.97 -1.71
C ILE A 535 -15.31 -2.67 -3.21
N PHE A 536 -14.29 -1.93 -3.66
CA PHE A 536 -14.18 -1.52 -5.06
C PHE A 536 -13.45 -2.54 -5.97
N GLY A 537 -12.96 -3.65 -5.41
CA GLY A 537 -12.25 -4.69 -6.18
C GLY A 537 -10.79 -4.39 -6.50
N GLY A 538 -10.17 -3.42 -5.83
CA GLY A 538 -8.73 -3.16 -5.91
C GLY A 538 -7.89 -4.18 -5.13
N LEU A 539 -8.51 -4.90 -4.21
CA LEU A 539 -7.91 -5.94 -3.38
C LEU A 539 -8.87 -7.12 -3.21
N ALA A 540 -8.36 -8.35 -3.25
CA ALA A 540 -9.11 -9.55 -2.90
C ALA A 540 -9.14 -9.75 -1.38
N ALA A 541 -10.32 -9.98 -0.79
CA ALA A 541 -10.45 -10.37 0.60
C ALA A 541 -10.23 -11.89 0.77
N LYS A 542 -9.41 -12.29 1.76
CA LYS A 542 -9.13 -13.69 2.12
C LYS A 542 -9.16 -13.93 3.63
N GLY A 543 -9.37 -12.88 4.42
CA GLY A 543 -9.40 -12.95 5.88
C GLY A 543 -10.51 -13.86 6.42
N ARG A 544 -10.33 -14.33 7.65
CA ARG A 544 -11.29 -15.16 8.38
C ARG A 544 -11.49 -14.59 9.78
N LEU A 545 -12.72 -14.64 10.29
CA LEU A 545 -13.04 -14.19 11.64
C LEU A 545 -12.18 -14.96 12.67
N PRO A 546 -11.37 -14.25 13.49
CA PRO A 546 -10.40 -14.92 14.37
C PRO A 546 -10.99 -15.53 15.65
N VAL A 547 -12.24 -15.22 15.95
CA VAL A 547 -12.95 -15.67 17.16
C VAL A 547 -14.41 -16.01 16.86
N ALA A 548 -15.00 -16.90 17.64
CA ALA A 548 -16.43 -17.16 17.59
C ALA A 548 -17.22 -15.99 18.25
N LEU A 549 -18.16 -15.42 17.53
CA LEU A 549 -19.14 -14.47 18.08
C LEU A 549 -20.40 -15.25 18.46
N LYS A 550 -20.50 -15.65 19.72
CA LYS A 550 -21.52 -16.55 20.24
C LYS A 550 -22.93 -16.13 19.84
N GLY A 551 -23.68 -17.05 19.24
CA GLY A 551 -25.04 -16.77 18.77
C GLY A 551 -25.15 -15.92 17.50
N TRP A 552 -24.02 -15.62 16.84
CA TRP A 552 -23.98 -14.80 15.62
C TRP A 552 -23.14 -15.41 14.49
N MET A 553 -21.82 -15.45 14.65
CA MET A 553 -20.90 -15.94 13.62
C MET A 553 -19.86 -16.90 14.23
N PRO A 554 -19.64 -18.10 13.66
CA PRO A 554 -18.57 -18.99 14.10
C PRO A 554 -17.19 -18.43 13.74
N GLU A 555 -16.15 -18.87 14.47
CA GLU A 555 -14.75 -18.68 14.08
C GLU A 555 -14.53 -19.24 12.67
N GLY A 556 -13.64 -18.59 11.91
CA GLY A 556 -13.36 -18.96 10.52
C GLY A 556 -14.36 -18.41 9.49
N THR A 557 -15.44 -17.73 9.92
CA THR A 557 -16.37 -17.05 8.99
C THR A 557 -15.62 -16.06 8.09
N GLY A 558 -15.91 -16.15 6.77
CA GLY A 558 -15.34 -15.22 5.80
C GLY A 558 -15.60 -15.65 4.37
N ILE A 559 -15.88 -14.69 3.51
CA ILE A 559 -16.12 -14.87 2.07
C ILE A 559 -14.88 -14.39 1.33
N SER A 560 -14.33 -15.22 0.44
CA SER A 560 -13.21 -14.81 -0.42
C SER A 560 -13.74 -14.08 -1.64
N THR A 561 -13.08 -12.98 -2.02
CA THR A 561 -13.42 -12.17 -3.19
C THR A 561 -12.28 -12.11 -4.19
N GLU A 562 -12.58 -11.66 -5.41
CA GLU A 562 -11.59 -11.49 -6.47
C GLU A 562 -11.16 -10.04 -6.62
N LYS A 563 -9.95 -9.83 -7.13
CA LYS A 563 -9.45 -8.52 -7.54
C LYS A 563 -9.91 -8.23 -8.97
N THR A 564 -10.57 -7.10 -9.18
CA THR A 564 -11.18 -6.74 -10.48
C THR A 564 -10.73 -5.38 -11.02
N ARG A 565 -10.10 -4.53 -10.17
CA ARG A 565 -9.62 -3.19 -10.52
C ARG A 565 -8.17 -2.98 -10.07
N LEU A 566 -7.58 -1.85 -10.51
CA LEU A 566 -6.31 -1.37 -9.95
C LEU A 566 -6.42 -1.24 -8.43
N GLY A 567 -5.46 -1.85 -7.74
CA GLY A 567 -5.23 -1.66 -6.32
C GLY A 567 -4.07 -0.70 -6.06
N PHE A 568 -3.72 -0.55 -4.78
CA PHE A 568 -2.57 0.24 -4.33
C PHE A 568 -1.66 -0.65 -3.49
N SER A 569 -0.35 -0.62 -3.79
CA SER A 569 0.66 -1.45 -3.16
C SER A 569 1.97 -0.66 -2.99
N THR A 570 3.01 -1.30 -2.53
CA THR A 570 4.36 -0.72 -2.46
C THR A 570 5.25 -1.26 -3.58
N PRO A 571 6.28 -0.54 -4.02
CA PRO A 571 7.21 -1.03 -5.04
C PRO A 571 7.81 -2.41 -4.70
N ILE A 572 8.25 -2.61 -3.46
CA ILE A 572 8.84 -3.87 -2.98
C ILE A 572 7.86 -5.03 -3.08
N ALA A 573 6.61 -4.84 -2.68
CA ALA A 573 5.59 -5.89 -2.73
C ALA A 573 5.33 -6.38 -4.16
N GLU A 574 5.58 -5.53 -5.16
CA GLU A 574 5.46 -5.85 -6.59
C GLU A 574 6.81 -6.21 -7.25
N GLY A 575 7.86 -6.47 -6.45
CA GLY A 575 9.16 -6.96 -6.91
C GLY A 575 10.10 -5.90 -7.49
N PHE A 576 9.90 -4.63 -7.14
CA PHE A 576 10.87 -3.58 -7.45
C PHE A 576 11.89 -3.39 -6.31
N PRO A 577 13.09 -2.88 -6.60
CA PRO A 577 14.06 -2.50 -5.58
C PRO A 577 13.51 -1.44 -4.61
N PRO A 578 13.98 -1.43 -3.34
CA PRO A 578 13.48 -0.51 -2.31
C PRO A 578 13.73 0.98 -2.61
N ASP A 579 14.72 1.28 -3.43
CA ASP A 579 15.11 2.64 -3.80
C ASP A 579 14.39 3.20 -5.05
N LEU A 580 13.49 2.42 -5.70
CA LEU A 580 12.82 2.86 -6.92
C LEU A 580 12.15 4.23 -6.77
N ALA A 581 11.40 4.44 -5.68
CA ALA A 581 10.71 5.72 -5.46
C ALA A 581 11.70 6.89 -5.37
N ALA A 582 12.82 6.71 -4.65
CA ALA A 582 13.86 7.73 -4.52
C ALA A 582 14.57 8.02 -5.85
N ARG A 583 14.80 7.00 -6.68
CA ARG A 583 15.39 7.17 -8.03
C ARG A 583 14.45 7.94 -8.95
N ILE A 584 13.15 7.61 -8.93
CA ILE A 584 12.11 8.34 -9.69
C ILE A 584 12.05 9.81 -9.24
N ASP A 585 12.03 10.06 -7.93
CA ASP A 585 12.03 11.41 -7.36
C ASP A 585 13.28 12.20 -7.83
N SER A 586 14.47 11.59 -7.74
CA SER A 586 15.74 12.21 -8.14
C SER A 586 15.76 12.59 -9.63
N VAL A 587 15.40 11.66 -10.50
CA VAL A 587 15.36 11.88 -11.96
C VAL A 587 14.36 12.97 -12.32
N THR A 588 13.19 12.96 -11.68
CA THR A 588 12.12 13.94 -11.95
C THR A 588 12.48 15.33 -11.46
N MET A 589 13.02 15.43 -10.23
CA MET A 589 13.43 16.71 -9.65
C MET A 589 14.60 17.35 -10.42
N ALA A 590 15.53 16.56 -10.93
CA ALA A 590 16.61 17.05 -11.79
C ALA A 590 16.08 17.65 -13.10
N ALA A 591 15.10 17.00 -13.74
CA ALA A 591 14.47 17.52 -14.95
C ALA A 591 13.66 18.80 -14.68
N LEU A 592 12.91 18.84 -13.58
CA LEU A 592 12.15 20.01 -13.11
C LEU A 592 13.09 21.20 -12.84
N GLY A 593 14.17 21.00 -12.09
CA GLY A 593 15.17 22.02 -11.78
C GLY A 593 15.85 22.59 -13.03
N ASN A 594 16.03 21.79 -14.07
CA ASN A 594 16.56 22.22 -15.36
C ASN A 594 15.52 22.90 -16.26
N GLY A 595 14.29 23.10 -15.77
CA GLY A 595 13.21 23.80 -16.48
C GLY A 595 12.59 23.00 -17.63
N ALA A 596 12.64 21.67 -17.58
CA ALA A 596 12.03 20.82 -18.59
C ALA A 596 10.49 20.98 -18.65
N PHE A 597 9.86 21.25 -17.53
CA PHE A 597 8.41 21.51 -17.37
C PHE A 597 8.15 22.25 -16.06
N PRO A 598 7.00 22.95 -15.91
CA PRO A 598 6.59 23.56 -14.63
C PRO A 598 6.22 22.55 -13.57
N GLY A 599 5.54 21.47 -13.97
CA GLY A 599 5.13 20.37 -13.08
C GLY A 599 4.69 19.14 -13.86
N CYS A 600 4.57 18.00 -13.16
CA CYS A 600 4.21 16.73 -13.78
C CYS A 600 3.55 15.76 -12.78
N GLN A 601 2.90 14.74 -13.34
CA GLN A 601 2.47 13.53 -12.64
C GLN A 601 3.28 12.33 -13.18
N VAL A 602 3.72 11.45 -12.28
CA VAL A 602 4.40 10.18 -12.58
C VAL A 602 3.65 9.06 -11.90
N LEU A 603 3.13 8.11 -12.68
CA LEU A 603 2.45 6.93 -12.15
C LEU A 603 3.06 5.66 -12.73
N VAL A 604 3.30 4.70 -11.84
CA VAL A 604 3.71 3.33 -12.18
C VAL A 604 2.73 2.36 -11.54
N ALA A 605 2.20 1.44 -12.36
CA ALA A 605 1.46 0.30 -11.84
C ALA A 605 2.08 -1.00 -12.34
N LYS A 606 2.08 -2.04 -11.50
CA LYS A 606 2.58 -3.38 -11.81
C LYS A 606 1.65 -4.44 -11.22
N ASN A 607 1.40 -5.52 -11.97
CA ASN A 607 0.52 -6.62 -11.54
C ASN A 607 -0.87 -6.14 -11.10
N GLY A 608 -1.36 -5.05 -11.71
CA GLY A 608 -2.65 -4.47 -11.35
C GLY A 608 -2.64 -3.63 -10.05
N ASN A 609 -1.46 -3.23 -9.53
CA ASN A 609 -1.33 -2.35 -8.39
C ASN A 609 -0.56 -1.07 -8.75
N ILE A 610 -1.09 0.08 -8.39
CA ILE A 610 -0.37 1.36 -8.42
C ILE A 610 0.67 1.32 -7.30
N VAL A 611 1.94 1.48 -7.66
CA VAL A 611 3.09 1.44 -6.73
C VAL A 611 3.80 2.79 -6.60
N ILE A 612 3.69 3.64 -7.63
CA ILE A 612 4.15 5.04 -7.64
C ILE A 612 2.99 5.89 -8.14
N ASP A 613 2.63 6.91 -7.38
CA ASP A 613 1.68 7.97 -7.74
C ASP A 613 2.21 9.27 -7.16
N ARG A 614 2.94 10.03 -7.99
CA ARG A 614 3.71 11.21 -7.58
C ARG A 614 3.34 12.44 -8.42
N SER A 615 3.21 13.57 -7.74
CA SER A 615 3.01 14.89 -8.35
C SER A 615 4.16 15.82 -7.98
N PHE A 616 4.72 16.54 -8.95
CA PHE A 616 5.89 17.38 -8.76
C PHE A 616 5.65 18.78 -9.34
N GLY A 617 6.25 19.80 -8.71
CA GLY A 617 6.26 21.18 -9.20
C GLY A 617 4.92 21.89 -9.07
N THR A 618 4.73 22.89 -9.94
CA THR A 618 3.59 23.81 -9.92
C THR A 618 2.91 23.89 -11.28
N LEU A 619 1.68 24.41 -11.34
CA LEU A 619 0.92 24.52 -12.58
C LEU A 619 1.59 25.43 -13.61
N THR A 620 2.31 26.47 -13.15
CA THR A 620 3.04 27.42 -14.01
C THR A 620 4.46 27.62 -13.48
N LYS A 621 5.42 27.91 -14.35
CA LYS A 621 6.79 28.19 -13.96
C LYS A 621 6.85 29.40 -13.00
N GLY A 622 7.44 29.19 -11.81
CA GLY A 622 7.51 30.21 -10.76
C GLY A 622 6.18 30.49 -10.05
N GLY A 623 5.13 29.72 -10.32
CA GLY A 623 3.85 29.84 -9.62
C GLY A 623 3.85 29.16 -8.25
N THR A 624 2.80 29.40 -7.46
CA THR A 624 2.60 28.84 -6.11
C THR A 624 1.61 27.68 -6.04
N SER A 625 0.75 27.51 -7.06
CA SER A 625 -0.24 26.43 -7.11
C SER A 625 0.41 25.10 -7.41
N PRO A 626 0.43 24.11 -6.47
CA PRO A 626 1.09 22.84 -6.69
C PRO A 626 0.33 21.97 -7.70
N VAL A 627 1.05 21.09 -8.37
CA VAL A 627 0.45 19.95 -9.08
C VAL A 627 -0.01 18.92 -8.05
N THR A 628 -1.19 18.37 -8.26
CA THR A 628 -1.78 17.30 -7.42
C THR A 628 -2.17 16.11 -8.29
N ALA A 629 -2.53 14.97 -7.70
CA ALA A 629 -3.06 13.80 -8.43
C ALA A 629 -4.36 14.12 -9.22
N GLU A 630 -5.09 15.17 -8.81
CA GLU A 630 -6.33 15.63 -9.46
C GLU A 630 -6.11 16.68 -10.56
N THR A 631 -4.85 17.08 -10.81
CA THR A 631 -4.55 18.05 -11.87
C THR A 631 -4.79 17.44 -13.24
N LEU A 632 -5.64 18.11 -14.06
CA LEU A 632 -5.90 17.70 -15.42
C LEU A 632 -4.83 18.26 -16.37
N TYR A 633 -4.32 17.42 -17.25
CA TYR A 633 -3.40 17.77 -18.31
C TYR A 633 -4.05 17.57 -19.68
N ASP A 634 -3.82 18.49 -20.60
CA ASP A 634 -4.06 18.24 -22.04
C ASP A 634 -3.07 17.13 -22.48
N ILE A 635 -3.62 15.97 -22.83
CA ILE A 635 -2.81 14.78 -23.16
C ILE A 635 -2.39 14.72 -24.62
N ALA A 636 -2.74 15.73 -25.42
CA ALA A 636 -2.39 15.86 -26.83
C ALA A 636 -2.64 14.55 -27.61
N SER A 637 -1.65 14.06 -28.35
CA SER A 637 -1.79 12.84 -29.18
C SER A 637 -2.06 11.55 -28.42
N VAL A 638 -1.93 11.49 -27.08
CA VAL A 638 -2.42 10.33 -26.30
C VAL A 638 -3.95 10.20 -26.46
N SER A 639 -4.65 11.30 -26.81
CA SER A 639 -6.09 11.30 -27.17
C SER A 639 -6.42 10.34 -28.31
N LYS A 640 -5.48 10.08 -29.24
CA LYS A 640 -5.67 9.14 -30.34
C LYS A 640 -5.94 7.73 -29.81
N ALA A 641 -5.10 7.26 -28.89
CA ALA A 641 -5.22 5.95 -28.27
C ALA A 641 -6.38 5.92 -27.25
N ALA A 642 -6.42 6.89 -26.33
CA ALA A 642 -7.39 6.93 -25.25
C ALA A 642 -8.83 7.23 -25.76
N GLY A 643 -8.98 8.14 -26.74
CA GLY A 643 -10.27 8.52 -27.30
C GLY A 643 -10.67 7.63 -28.48
N VAL A 644 -10.09 7.90 -29.66
CA VAL A 644 -10.54 7.31 -30.93
C VAL A 644 -10.34 5.80 -30.98
N VAL A 645 -9.17 5.28 -30.57
CA VAL A 645 -8.93 3.82 -30.61
C VAL A 645 -9.87 3.09 -29.67
N SER A 646 -10.08 3.61 -28.45
CA SER A 646 -11.05 3.04 -27.50
C SER A 646 -12.48 3.05 -28.09
N ALA A 647 -12.90 4.15 -28.71
CA ALA A 647 -14.21 4.24 -29.36
C ALA A 647 -14.33 3.26 -30.54
N LEU A 648 -13.28 3.13 -31.35
CA LEU A 648 -13.25 2.17 -32.48
C LEU A 648 -13.22 0.72 -32.01
N MET A 649 -12.51 0.38 -30.91
CA MET A 649 -12.59 -0.96 -30.32
C MET A 649 -14.02 -1.33 -29.96
N LYS A 650 -14.76 -0.39 -29.34
CA LYS A 650 -16.18 -0.61 -28.96
C LYS A 650 -17.11 -0.72 -30.19
N ALA A 651 -16.90 0.13 -31.20
CA ALA A 651 -17.65 0.05 -32.47
C ALA A 651 -17.35 -1.26 -33.21
N TYR A 652 -16.08 -1.73 -33.17
CA TYR A 652 -15.67 -3.00 -33.76
C TYR A 652 -16.32 -4.20 -33.04
N ASP A 653 -16.37 -4.18 -31.72
CA ASP A 653 -17.06 -5.19 -30.90
C ASP A 653 -18.56 -5.26 -31.17
N SER A 654 -19.16 -4.12 -31.52
CA SER A 654 -20.57 -3.99 -31.92
C SER A 654 -20.81 -4.39 -33.38
N GLY A 655 -19.75 -4.75 -34.13
CA GLY A 655 -19.87 -5.16 -35.55
C GLY A 655 -20.19 -4.03 -36.51
N LEU A 656 -20.00 -2.74 -36.11
CA LEU A 656 -20.34 -1.60 -36.93
C LEU A 656 -19.41 -1.41 -38.13
N PHE A 657 -18.18 -1.94 -38.06
CA PHE A 657 -17.23 -1.91 -39.18
C PHE A 657 -16.24 -3.09 -39.12
N LYS A 658 -15.55 -3.34 -40.23
CA LYS A 658 -14.38 -4.23 -40.33
C LYS A 658 -13.13 -3.43 -40.66
N LEU A 659 -11.95 -3.88 -40.23
CA LEU A 659 -10.68 -3.16 -40.45
C LEU A 659 -10.36 -2.89 -41.92
N ASN A 660 -10.85 -3.72 -42.82
CA ASN A 660 -10.66 -3.59 -44.28
C ASN A 660 -11.81 -2.85 -44.97
N ASP A 661 -12.84 -2.42 -44.26
CA ASP A 661 -13.87 -1.56 -44.82
C ASP A 661 -13.28 -0.20 -45.19
N THR A 662 -13.81 0.43 -46.23
CA THR A 662 -13.37 1.75 -46.70
C THR A 662 -14.19 2.86 -46.03
N ILE A 663 -13.50 3.96 -45.66
CA ILE A 663 -14.16 5.07 -44.94
C ILE A 663 -15.23 5.79 -45.76
N GLY A 664 -15.18 5.71 -47.08
CA GLY A 664 -16.22 6.28 -47.95
C GLY A 664 -17.61 5.65 -47.82
N GLY A 665 -17.69 4.49 -47.17
CA GLY A 665 -18.97 3.89 -46.76
C GLY A 665 -19.62 4.57 -45.54
N TYR A 666 -18.84 5.30 -44.76
CA TYR A 666 -19.22 5.93 -43.50
C TYR A 666 -19.18 7.47 -43.55
N ILE A 667 -18.39 8.05 -44.47
CA ILE A 667 -18.27 9.51 -44.71
C ILE A 667 -18.87 9.81 -46.07
N PRO A 668 -20.13 10.32 -46.15
CA PRO A 668 -20.84 10.56 -47.43
C PRO A 668 -20.05 11.48 -48.38
N ALA A 669 -19.39 12.51 -47.84
CA ALA A 669 -18.61 13.47 -48.62
C ALA A 669 -17.38 12.87 -49.32
N LEU A 670 -16.92 11.66 -48.87
CA LEU A 670 -15.76 10.98 -49.46
C LEU A 670 -16.17 9.80 -50.38
N LYS A 671 -17.46 9.52 -50.54
CA LYS A 671 -17.95 8.43 -51.39
C LYS A 671 -17.47 8.61 -52.84
N GLY A 672 -16.83 7.57 -53.39
CA GLY A 672 -16.27 7.58 -54.74
C GLY A 672 -14.93 8.28 -54.91
N THR A 673 -14.44 9.01 -53.89
CA THR A 673 -13.14 9.69 -53.96
C THR A 673 -11.96 8.76 -53.66
N PRO A 674 -10.70 9.14 -54.04
CA PRO A 674 -9.51 8.40 -53.64
C PRO A 674 -9.38 8.20 -52.12
N LYS A 675 -9.71 9.19 -51.29
CA LYS A 675 -9.70 9.09 -49.84
C LYS A 675 -10.77 8.14 -49.31
N GLY A 676 -11.95 8.16 -49.95
CA GLY A 676 -13.02 7.23 -49.56
C GLY A 676 -12.62 5.75 -49.72
N ARG A 677 -11.58 5.42 -50.51
CA ARG A 677 -11.05 4.05 -50.65
C ARG A 677 -10.05 3.68 -49.58
N LEU A 678 -9.63 4.60 -48.71
CA LEU A 678 -8.76 4.29 -47.57
C LEU A 678 -9.51 3.38 -46.59
N THR A 679 -8.80 2.39 -46.05
CA THR A 679 -9.37 1.47 -45.06
C THR A 679 -9.06 1.94 -43.64
N PHE A 680 -9.89 1.51 -42.68
CA PHE A 680 -9.60 1.75 -41.24
C PHE A 680 -8.21 1.27 -40.85
N ARG A 681 -7.78 0.10 -41.37
CA ARG A 681 -6.42 -0.44 -41.11
C ARG A 681 -5.33 0.49 -41.62
N GLN A 682 -5.46 1.04 -42.83
CA GLN A 682 -4.45 1.98 -43.36
C GLN A 682 -4.34 3.26 -42.55
N LEU A 683 -5.46 3.81 -42.11
CA LEU A 683 -5.51 5.01 -41.25
C LEU A 683 -4.89 4.74 -39.87
N LEU A 684 -5.29 3.66 -39.21
CA LEU A 684 -4.78 3.26 -37.89
C LEU A 684 -3.26 2.96 -37.92
N LEU A 685 -2.73 2.46 -39.03
CA LEU A 685 -1.30 2.18 -39.23
C LEU A 685 -0.51 3.36 -39.82
N HIS A 686 -1.12 4.54 -39.97
CA HIS A 686 -0.50 5.71 -40.61
C HIS A 686 0.06 5.44 -42.03
N GLN A 687 -0.65 4.63 -42.80
CA GLN A 687 -0.30 4.23 -44.18
C GLN A 687 -1.27 4.77 -45.23
N SER A 688 -1.81 5.96 -44.98
CA SER A 688 -2.85 6.59 -45.84
C SER A 688 -2.28 7.46 -46.95
N GLY A 689 -1.03 7.89 -46.87
CA GLY A 689 -0.48 8.93 -47.77
C GLY A 689 -0.88 10.37 -47.43
N MET A 690 -1.61 10.57 -46.28
CA MET A 690 -1.96 11.91 -45.78
C MET A 690 -0.72 12.64 -45.26
N PRO A 691 -0.64 13.98 -45.36
CA PRO A 691 0.42 14.77 -44.70
C PRO A 691 0.28 14.69 -43.16
N SER A 692 1.36 15.05 -42.46
CA SER A 692 1.39 14.91 -40.97
C SER A 692 0.35 15.81 -40.29
N MET A 693 0.12 17.01 -40.78
CA MET A 693 -0.78 18.00 -40.18
C MET A 693 -1.38 18.95 -41.24
N LEU A 694 -2.43 19.66 -40.89
CA LEU A 694 -2.98 20.81 -41.64
C LEU A 694 -2.45 22.13 -41.05
N SER A 695 -1.92 23.01 -41.92
CA SER A 695 -1.46 24.32 -41.47
C SER A 695 -2.63 25.27 -41.22
N MET A 696 -3.06 25.38 -39.96
CA MET A 696 -4.26 26.15 -39.56
C MET A 696 -4.18 27.66 -39.90
N TYR A 697 -2.98 28.24 -39.82
CA TYR A 697 -2.81 29.66 -40.20
C TYR A 697 -3.17 29.96 -41.65
N LYS A 698 -2.96 29.00 -42.55
CA LYS A 698 -3.38 29.14 -44.00
C LYS A 698 -4.90 29.05 -44.16
N THR A 699 -5.63 28.57 -43.17
CA THR A 699 -7.09 28.53 -43.19
C THR A 699 -7.70 29.74 -42.52
N LEU A 700 -7.12 30.16 -41.41
CA LEU A 700 -7.77 31.09 -40.46
C LEU A 700 -7.27 32.52 -40.53
N ILE A 701 -6.08 32.79 -41.14
CA ILE A 701 -5.57 34.17 -41.25
C ILE A 701 -6.06 34.79 -42.54
N ASP A 702 -6.65 35.98 -42.42
CA ASP A 702 -7.05 36.78 -43.51
C ASP A 702 -5.80 37.37 -44.21
N THR A 703 -5.53 36.98 -45.46
CA THR A 703 -4.38 37.42 -46.26
C THR A 703 -4.50 38.87 -46.66
N ALA A 704 -5.70 39.46 -46.64
CA ALA A 704 -5.93 40.89 -46.93
C ALA A 704 -5.58 41.78 -45.72
N SER A 705 -5.45 41.20 -44.51
CA SER A 705 -5.22 41.95 -43.27
C SER A 705 -3.78 42.43 -43.09
N TYR A 706 -2.83 41.97 -43.93
CA TYR A 706 -1.42 42.30 -43.77
C TYR A 706 -0.71 42.41 -45.15
N GLN A 707 0.41 43.13 -45.19
CA GLN A 707 1.27 43.23 -46.38
C GLN A 707 2.58 42.49 -46.17
N GLY A 708 3.12 41.95 -47.26
CA GLY A 708 4.37 41.18 -47.27
C GLY A 708 4.20 39.74 -46.77
N PRO A 709 5.29 38.98 -46.46
CA PRO A 709 5.22 37.60 -46.01
C PRO A 709 4.61 37.55 -44.61
N LEU A 710 3.88 36.44 -44.28
CA LEU A 710 3.29 36.24 -42.97
C LEU A 710 4.36 36.07 -41.87
N PHE A 711 5.47 35.44 -42.21
CA PHE A 711 6.58 35.13 -41.27
C PHE A 711 7.92 35.66 -41.75
N ARG A 712 8.78 36.09 -40.83
CA ARG A 712 10.18 36.47 -41.04
C ARG A 712 11.11 35.93 -39.95
N ALA A 713 12.39 35.74 -40.29
CA ALA A 713 13.42 35.28 -39.36
C ALA A 713 13.97 36.40 -38.44
N ARG A 714 13.71 37.67 -38.77
CA ARG A 714 14.20 38.83 -37.99
C ARG A 714 13.04 39.64 -37.44
N ARG A 715 13.19 40.10 -36.19
CA ARG A 715 12.26 41.02 -35.53
C ARG A 715 12.40 42.45 -36.12
N ASP A 716 11.27 43.06 -36.37
CA ASP A 716 11.18 44.52 -36.69
C ASP A 716 9.86 45.09 -36.18
N ALA A 717 9.53 46.34 -36.55
CA ALA A 717 8.29 47.01 -36.12
C ALA A 717 7.01 46.26 -36.56
N THR A 718 7.03 45.61 -37.71
CA THR A 718 5.89 44.82 -38.26
C THR A 718 5.90 43.40 -37.74
N TYR A 719 7.06 42.74 -37.68
CA TYR A 719 7.27 41.33 -37.24
C TYR A 719 7.70 41.31 -35.80
N ARG A 720 6.85 41.73 -34.88
CA ARG A 720 7.15 41.87 -33.42
C ARG A 720 6.80 40.69 -32.55
N ILE A 721 5.90 39.82 -33.00
CA ILE A 721 5.37 38.69 -32.26
C ILE A 721 6.24 37.46 -32.58
N LYS A 722 6.98 36.97 -31.62
CA LYS A 722 7.80 35.77 -31.75
C LYS A 722 6.92 34.52 -31.72
N VAL A 723 7.02 33.67 -32.72
CA VAL A 723 6.28 32.37 -32.83
C VAL A 723 7.12 31.20 -32.38
N ASP A 724 8.39 31.15 -32.79
CA ASP A 724 9.36 30.16 -32.37
C ASP A 724 10.79 30.76 -32.27
N LYS A 725 11.83 29.93 -32.11
CA LYS A 725 13.22 30.35 -31.91
C LYS A 725 13.67 31.40 -32.92
N ASN A 726 13.31 31.23 -34.21
CA ASN A 726 13.83 31.99 -35.31
C ASN A 726 12.74 32.63 -36.19
N THR A 727 11.47 32.66 -35.74
CA THR A 727 10.33 33.07 -36.56
C THR A 727 9.47 34.12 -35.83
N TYR A 728 9.18 35.21 -36.56
CA TYR A 728 8.26 36.25 -36.09
C TYR A 728 7.10 36.38 -37.10
N ILE A 729 5.88 36.54 -36.59
CA ILE A 729 4.68 36.72 -37.39
C ILE A 729 4.38 38.23 -37.58
N ASN A 730 3.82 38.57 -38.74
CA ASN A 730 3.32 39.92 -39.04
C ASN A 730 2.26 40.30 -37.98
N GLY A 731 2.52 41.36 -37.22
CA GLY A 731 1.64 41.84 -36.16
C GLY A 731 0.28 42.37 -36.60
N ASN A 732 0.14 42.68 -37.90
CA ASN A 732 -1.11 43.15 -38.52
C ASN A 732 -2.02 42.02 -38.96
N ALA A 733 -1.49 40.78 -39.05
CA ALA A 733 -2.28 39.60 -39.42
C ALA A 733 -3.50 39.45 -38.48
N ARG A 734 -4.68 39.27 -39.05
CA ARG A 734 -5.95 39.09 -38.33
C ARG A 734 -6.57 37.73 -38.71
N LEU A 735 -7.39 37.21 -37.82
CA LEU A 735 -8.24 36.04 -38.15
C LEU A 735 -9.36 36.46 -39.08
N ARG A 736 -9.79 35.56 -39.93
CA ARG A 736 -10.94 35.74 -40.86
C ARG A 736 -12.23 35.90 -40.04
N SER A 737 -12.90 37.07 -40.19
CA SER A 737 -14.13 37.39 -39.46
C SER A 737 -15.35 36.58 -39.89
N ASP A 738 -15.29 35.95 -41.06
CA ASP A 738 -16.33 35.01 -41.53
C ASP A 738 -16.24 33.62 -40.84
N LEU A 739 -15.07 33.28 -40.26
CA LEU A 739 -14.79 31.99 -39.58
C LEU A 739 -14.62 32.13 -38.05
N VAL A 740 -14.11 33.26 -37.55
CA VAL A 740 -13.77 33.45 -36.14
C VAL A 740 -14.32 34.76 -35.60
N SER A 741 -14.93 34.77 -34.43
CA SER A 741 -15.47 35.94 -33.74
C SER A 741 -14.80 36.11 -32.34
N ASP A 742 -14.77 37.37 -31.87
CA ASP A 742 -14.34 37.70 -30.49
C ASP A 742 -15.51 37.64 -29.48
N ARG A 743 -16.74 37.39 -29.95
CA ARG A 743 -17.96 37.30 -29.13
C ARG A 743 -18.82 36.13 -29.54
N PRO A 744 -19.55 35.53 -28.55
CA PRO A 744 -20.49 34.45 -28.84
C PRO A 744 -21.68 34.96 -29.65
N SER A 745 -22.19 34.17 -30.58
CA SER A 745 -23.40 34.41 -31.35
C SER A 745 -23.98 33.11 -31.89
N HIS A 746 -25.19 33.14 -32.50
CA HIS A 746 -25.74 31.93 -33.16
C HIS A 746 -24.82 31.39 -34.26
N LYS A 747 -24.04 32.26 -34.94
CA LYS A 747 -23.07 31.87 -35.97
C LYS A 747 -21.77 31.33 -35.36
N PHE A 748 -21.40 31.75 -34.16
CA PHE A 748 -20.16 31.43 -33.47
C PHE A 748 -20.44 31.00 -32.03
N PRO A 749 -21.06 29.80 -31.77
CA PRO A 749 -21.48 29.38 -30.46
C PRO A 749 -20.36 28.72 -29.66
N ILE A 750 -19.31 28.20 -30.29
CA ILE A 750 -18.29 27.32 -29.68
C ILE A 750 -17.07 28.17 -29.25
N GLN A 751 -16.78 28.17 -27.97
CA GLN A 751 -15.61 28.86 -27.42
C GLN A 751 -14.35 27.99 -27.53
N VAL A 752 -13.27 28.53 -28.14
CA VAL A 752 -11.99 27.79 -28.35
C VAL A 752 -10.80 28.46 -27.65
N ALA A 753 -11.00 29.62 -27.08
CA ALA A 753 -10.14 30.34 -26.14
C ALA A 753 -10.96 31.52 -25.54
N ASP A 754 -10.42 32.24 -24.55
CA ASP A 754 -11.11 33.41 -24.00
C ASP A 754 -11.27 34.47 -25.13
N ASN A 755 -12.50 34.90 -25.38
CA ASN A 755 -12.87 35.80 -26.45
C ASN A 755 -12.47 35.30 -27.87
N VAL A 756 -12.50 33.98 -28.11
CA VAL A 756 -12.31 33.38 -29.45
C VAL A 756 -13.38 32.31 -29.65
N TYR A 757 -14.24 32.53 -30.62
CA TYR A 757 -15.42 31.71 -30.90
C TYR A 757 -15.44 31.25 -32.35
N VAL A 758 -15.88 30.04 -32.60
CA VAL A 758 -16.06 29.44 -33.92
C VAL A 758 -17.47 28.88 -34.08
N GLY A 759 -17.83 28.56 -35.31
CA GLY A 759 -19.11 27.94 -35.63
C GLY A 759 -18.99 26.86 -36.72
N GLU A 760 -20.12 26.34 -37.17
CA GLU A 760 -20.24 25.29 -38.16
C GLU A 760 -19.45 25.61 -39.45
N ALA A 761 -19.57 26.82 -39.99
CA ALA A 761 -18.81 27.25 -41.16
C ALA A 761 -17.30 27.15 -41.04
N THR A 762 -16.76 27.26 -39.80
CA THR A 762 -15.33 27.08 -39.51
C THR A 762 -14.95 25.62 -39.60
N VAL A 763 -15.74 24.75 -38.95
CA VAL A 763 -15.56 23.30 -38.97
C VAL A 763 -15.67 22.77 -40.40
N ASP A 764 -16.70 23.16 -41.14
CA ASP A 764 -16.90 22.78 -42.54
C ASP A 764 -15.74 23.21 -43.47
N THR A 765 -15.24 24.44 -43.27
CA THR A 765 -14.08 24.94 -44.04
C THR A 765 -12.85 24.09 -43.77
N ILE A 766 -12.61 23.68 -42.50
CA ILE A 766 -11.48 22.83 -42.10
C ILE A 766 -11.66 21.45 -42.70
N MET A 767 -12.84 20.84 -42.53
CA MET A 767 -13.12 19.51 -43.04
C MET A 767 -13.03 19.43 -44.56
N LYS A 768 -13.59 20.43 -45.28
CA LYS A 768 -13.46 20.54 -46.72
C LYS A 768 -11.98 20.55 -47.16
N ARG A 769 -11.14 21.34 -46.51
CA ARG A 769 -9.70 21.36 -46.79
C ARG A 769 -9.02 20.03 -46.55
N ILE A 770 -9.43 19.29 -45.53
CA ILE A 770 -8.89 17.92 -45.26
C ILE A 770 -9.33 16.98 -46.37
N TYR A 771 -10.58 17.07 -46.81
CA TYR A 771 -11.12 16.24 -47.89
C TYR A 771 -10.48 16.57 -49.28
N ASP A 772 -10.04 17.80 -49.49
CA ASP A 772 -9.41 18.24 -50.76
C ASP A 772 -7.90 17.92 -50.83
N ILE A 773 -7.25 17.46 -49.73
CA ILE A 773 -5.81 17.12 -49.74
C ILE A 773 -5.53 15.96 -50.72
N GLU A 774 -4.54 16.11 -51.59
CA GLU A 774 -4.06 15.03 -52.46
C GLU A 774 -3.26 14.01 -51.65
N LEU A 775 -3.57 12.72 -51.87
CA LEU A 775 -2.84 11.59 -51.23
C LEU A 775 -1.48 11.42 -51.91
N LYS A 776 -0.45 11.17 -51.11
CA LYS A 776 0.89 10.72 -51.56
C LYS A 776 1.00 9.18 -51.47
N SER A 777 2.16 8.64 -51.75
CA SER A 777 2.42 7.19 -51.63
C SER A 777 2.02 6.67 -50.26
N PRO A 778 1.37 5.49 -50.15
CA PRO A 778 0.84 4.90 -48.93
C PRO A 778 1.91 4.22 -48.06
N VAL A 779 2.98 4.96 -47.75
CA VAL A 779 4.04 4.55 -46.84
C VAL A 779 3.76 5.07 -45.45
N TYR A 780 4.34 4.45 -44.44
CA TYR A 780 4.21 4.92 -43.04
C TYR A 780 4.62 6.39 -42.95
N ARG A 781 3.67 7.21 -42.49
CA ARG A 781 3.85 8.62 -42.16
C ARG A 781 2.88 8.98 -41.05
N TYR A 782 3.40 9.25 -39.87
CA TYR A 782 2.56 9.74 -38.78
C TYR A 782 1.72 10.95 -39.25
N SER A 783 0.41 10.87 -39.11
CA SER A 783 -0.52 11.90 -39.55
C SER A 783 -1.68 12.06 -38.54
N ASP A 784 -1.85 13.29 -38.06
CA ASP A 784 -3.00 13.71 -37.27
C ASP A 784 -4.31 13.58 -38.04
N LEU A 785 -4.26 13.83 -39.35
CA LEU A 785 -5.43 13.83 -40.24
C LEU A 785 -6.07 12.45 -40.37
N ASN A 786 -5.31 11.38 -40.20
CA ASN A 786 -5.87 10.03 -40.18
C ASN A 786 -6.90 9.87 -39.06
N PHE A 787 -6.62 10.43 -37.90
CA PHE A 787 -7.49 10.34 -36.73
C PHE A 787 -8.70 11.28 -36.82
N VAL A 788 -8.57 12.38 -37.57
CA VAL A 788 -9.74 13.22 -37.95
C VAL A 788 -10.70 12.40 -38.83
N LEU A 789 -10.20 11.72 -39.86
CA LEU A 789 -11.03 10.85 -40.74
C LEU A 789 -11.62 9.64 -39.96
N LEU A 790 -10.86 9.07 -39.03
CA LEU A 790 -11.36 7.95 -38.21
C LEU A 790 -12.48 8.41 -37.28
N MET A 791 -12.38 9.61 -36.69
CA MET A 791 -13.44 10.20 -35.88
C MET A 791 -14.70 10.47 -36.72
N ASP A 792 -14.55 11.11 -37.89
CA ASP A 792 -15.66 11.41 -38.78
C ASP A 792 -16.39 10.12 -39.23
N ALA A 793 -15.63 9.08 -39.57
CA ALA A 793 -16.22 7.75 -39.91
C ALA A 793 -16.92 7.12 -38.69
N LEU A 794 -16.37 7.28 -37.46
CA LEU A 794 -16.99 6.81 -36.22
C LEU A 794 -18.34 7.51 -35.96
N GLU A 795 -18.37 8.84 -36.08
CA GLU A 795 -19.59 9.64 -35.89
C GLU A 795 -20.63 9.31 -36.98
N GLY A 796 -20.18 9.09 -38.24
CA GLY A 796 -21.07 8.66 -39.32
C GLY A 796 -21.69 7.29 -39.10
N MET A 797 -20.97 6.32 -38.47
CA MET A 797 -21.53 4.96 -38.22
C MET A 797 -22.35 4.87 -36.93
N THR A 798 -22.05 5.71 -35.93
CA THR A 798 -22.71 5.65 -34.62
C THR A 798 -23.87 6.64 -34.47
N GLY A 799 -23.87 7.72 -35.28
CA GLY A 799 -24.78 8.85 -35.12
C GLY A 799 -24.55 9.64 -33.81
N LYS A 800 -23.40 9.47 -33.14
CA LYS A 800 -23.05 10.11 -31.88
C LYS A 800 -21.72 10.84 -32.00
N HIS A 801 -21.56 11.98 -31.32
CA HIS A 801 -20.27 12.65 -31.21
C HIS A 801 -19.27 11.79 -30.46
N LEU A 802 -17.97 11.90 -30.81
CA LEU A 802 -16.88 11.14 -30.22
C LEU A 802 -16.83 11.23 -28.69
N ASN A 803 -16.93 12.46 -28.12
CA ASN A 803 -16.93 12.69 -26.68
C ASN A 803 -18.06 11.90 -25.99
N ASP A 804 -19.29 11.99 -26.46
CA ASP A 804 -20.44 11.30 -25.86
C ASP A 804 -20.27 9.78 -25.95
N TYR A 805 -19.80 9.29 -27.11
CA TYR A 805 -19.65 7.86 -27.34
C TYR A 805 -18.56 7.23 -26.45
N VAL A 806 -17.39 7.89 -26.30
CA VAL A 806 -16.28 7.33 -25.54
C VAL A 806 -16.44 7.59 -24.03
N GLU A 807 -16.96 8.75 -23.63
CA GLU A 807 -17.12 9.07 -22.20
C GLU A 807 -18.14 8.15 -21.54
N THR A 808 -19.34 8.03 -22.12
CA THR A 808 -20.39 7.15 -21.58
C THR A 808 -20.10 5.67 -21.81
N GLY A 809 -19.44 5.30 -22.92
CA GLY A 809 -19.19 3.92 -23.31
C GLY A 809 -17.92 3.31 -22.71
N VAL A 810 -16.94 4.12 -22.30
CA VAL A 810 -15.63 3.66 -21.85
C VAL A 810 -15.22 4.30 -20.52
N PHE A 811 -15.14 5.65 -20.45
CA PHE A 811 -14.53 6.31 -19.28
C PHE A 811 -15.38 6.22 -18.02
N GLU A 812 -16.67 6.48 -18.10
CA GLU A 812 -17.57 6.34 -16.96
C GLU A 812 -17.64 4.90 -16.40
N PRO A 813 -17.78 3.85 -17.24
CA PRO A 813 -17.82 2.47 -16.76
C PRO A 813 -16.57 2.02 -16.00
N ILE A 814 -15.38 2.52 -16.39
CA ILE A 814 -14.12 2.21 -15.69
C ILE A 814 -13.82 3.16 -14.51
N GLY A 815 -14.66 4.17 -14.29
CA GLY A 815 -14.48 5.16 -13.23
C GLY A 815 -13.38 6.20 -13.53
N ALA A 816 -13.14 6.51 -14.82
CA ALA A 816 -12.19 7.53 -15.27
C ALA A 816 -12.89 8.92 -15.40
N TYR A 817 -13.41 9.42 -14.27
CA TYR A 817 -14.25 10.62 -14.21
C TYR A 817 -13.52 11.93 -14.47
N ASN A 818 -12.19 11.93 -14.47
CA ASN A 818 -11.35 13.09 -14.79
C ASN A 818 -10.77 13.01 -16.21
N THR A 819 -11.28 12.09 -17.07
CA THR A 819 -10.90 12.00 -18.49
C THR A 819 -12.06 12.50 -19.35
N MET A 820 -11.85 13.63 -20.02
CA MET A 820 -12.92 14.31 -20.76
C MET A 820 -12.40 15.25 -21.82
N TYR A 821 -13.26 15.51 -22.81
CA TYR A 821 -13.11 16.66 -23.71
C TYR A 821 -13.71 17.92 -23.05
N THR A 822 -13.30 19.11 -23.50
CA THR A 822 -13.83 20.42 -23.12
C THR A 822 -14.09 20.62 -21.61
N PRO A 823 -13.07 20.47 -20.71
CA PRO A 823 -13.27 20.48 -19.26
C PRO A 823 -13.89 21.78 -18.71
N LYS A 824 -13.69 22.94 -19.37
CA LYS A 824 -14.32 24.23 -18.97
C LYS A 824 -15.84 24.19 -19.13
N GLU A 825 -16.34 23.64 -20.23
CA GLU A 825 -17.79 23.48 -20.47
C GLU A 825 -18.44 22.53 -19.45
N LYS A 826 -17.66 21.56 -18.94
CA LYS A 826 -18.08 20.63 -17.90
C LYS A 826 -17.92 21.16 -16.47
N GLY A 827 -17.56 22.44 -16.31
CA GLY A 827 -17.49 23.10 -15.02
C GLY A 827 -16.25 22.73 -14.18
N VAL A 828 -15.21 22.16 -14.78
CA VAL A 828 -13.97 21.88 -14.05
C VAL A 828 -13.29 23.20 -13.66
N ALA A 829 -12.98 23.35 -12.38
CA ALA A 829 -12.32 24.54 -11.85
C ALA A 829 -10.95 24.77 -12.50
N GLU A 830 -10.65 25.98 -12.93
CA GLU A 830 -9.36 26.32 -13.57
C GLU A 830 -8.14 25.99 -12.69
N SER A 831 -8.30 26.06 -11.36
CA SER A 831 -7.26 25.68 -10.41
C SER A 831 -6.83 24.21 -10.51
N ARG A 832 -7.66 23.34 -11.10
CA ARG A 832 -7.38 21.94 -11.36
C ARG A 832 -6.77 21.67 -12.74
N ILE A 833 -6.65 22.66 -13.62
CA ILE A 833 -6.21 22.46 -15.01
C ILE A 833 -4.82 23.05 -15.19
N ALA A 834 -3.86 22.23 -15.62
CA ALA A 834 -2.53 22.71 -15.99
C ALA A 834 -2.60 23.53 -17.29
N PRO A 835 -2.12 24.79 -17.31
CA PRO A 835 -2.07 25.56 -18.54
C PRO A 835 -1.04 24.99 -19.51
N THR A 836 -1.32 25.17 -20.79
CA THR A 836 -0.40 24.80 -21.86
C THR A 836 0.41 26.01 -22.35
N GLU A 837 0.36 26.34 -23.61
CA GLU A 837 1.15 27.38 -24.21
C GLU A 837 0.49 28.76 -24.12
N ARG A 838 1.29 29.83 -24.08
CA ARG A 838 0.86 31.16 -24.51
C ARG A 838 0.91 31.18 -26.04
N ASP A 839 -0.23 30.81 -26.67
CA ASP A 839 -0.33 30.76 -28.15
C ASP A 839 0.05 32.14 -28.77
N PRO A 840 1.14 32.24 -29.49
CA PRO A 840 1.58 33.53 -30.03
C PRO A 840 0.89 33.92 -31.34
N MET A 841 0.22 32.98 -32.01
CA MET A 841 -0.16 33.10 -33.41
C MET A 841 -1.67 33.31 -33.60
N LEU A 842 -2.50 32.36 -33.17
CA LEU A 842 -3.93 32.37 -33.47
C LEU A 842 -4.80 32.91 -32.32
N ARG A 843 -4.61 32.37 -31.10
CA ARG A 843 -5.44 32.73 -29.93
C ARG A 843 -4.82 33.85 -29.06
N ARG A 844 -3.50 34.07 -29.16
CA ARG A 844 -2.69 35.15 -28.55
C ARG A 844 -2.84 35.32 -27.04
N GLN A 845 -3.03 34.20 -26.33
CA GLN A 845 -3.22 34.15 -24.89
C GLN A 845 -2.65 32.87 -24.29
N LEU A 846 -2.58 32.77 -22.94
CA LEU A 846 -2.25 31.53 -22.22
C LEU A 846 -3.45 30.59 -22.27
N LEU A 847 -3.27 29.39 -22.76
CA LEU A 847 -4.33 28.41 -22.91
C LEU A 847 -4.47 27.59 -21.61
N ARG A 848 -5.67 27.58 -21.03
CA ARG A 848 -6.01 26.78 -19.87
C ARG A 848 -7.43 26.22 -20.01
N GLY A 849 -7.55 24.89 -20.00
CA GLY A 849 -8.84 24.20 -20.21
C GLY A 849 -9.36 24.24 -21.64
N PHE A 850 -8.60 24.82 -22.54
CA PHE A 850 -8.79 24.75 -23.99
C PHE A 850 -7.68 23.90 -24.61
N VAL A 851 -8.04 23.05 -25.59
CA VAL A 851 -7.06 22.15 -26.22
C VAL A 851 -5.92 22.96 -26.87
N HIS A 852 -4.69 22.47 -26.67
CA HIS A 852 -3.49 23.13 -27.23
C HIS A 852 -3.42 23.04 -28.75
N ASP A 853 -3.74 21.85 -29.32
CA ASP A 853 -3.69 21.64 -30.77
C ASP A 853 -4.63 22.57 -31.53
N GLU A 854 -4.11 23.29 -32.53
CA GLU A 854 -4.87 24.29 -33.26
C GLU A 854 -5.97 23.68 -34.15
N LEU A 855 -5.72 22.48 -34.73
CA LEU A 855 -6.72 21.80 -35.55
C LEU A 855 -7.89 21.37 -34.67
N ALA A 856 -7.59 20.69 -33.51
CA ALA A 856 -8.63 20.27 -32.58
C ALA A 856 -9.41 21.48 -32.01
N ALA A 857 -8.73 22.57 -31.64
CA ALA A 857 -9.38 23.78 -31.12
C ALA A 857 -10.39 24.37 -32.09
N PHE A 858 -9.95 24.72 -33.29
CA PHE A 858 -10.80 25.36 -34.27
C PHE A 858 -11.81 24.43 -34.98
N SER A 859 -11.71 23.11 -34.69
CA SER A 859 -12.76 22.12 -35.03
C SER A 859 -13.76 21.90 -33.88
N GLY A 860 -13.81 22.76 -32.85
CA GLY A 860 -14.79 22.70 -31.78
C GLY A 860 -14.31 22.11 -30.49
N GLY A 861 -12.99 21.85 -30.32
CA GLY A 861 -12.40 21.31 -29.06
C GLY A 861 -12.45 19.81 -28.92
N VAL A 862 -13.33 19.09 -29.61
CA VAL A 862 -13.43 17.65 -29.70
C VAL A 862 -12.88 17.18 -31.03
N GLN A 863 -11.75 16.46 -31.03
CA GLN A 863 -11.19 16.00 -32.31
C GLN A 863 -10.46 14.65 -32.13
N GLY A 864 -10.34 13.90 -33.21
CA GLY A 864 -9.72 12.57 -33.17
C GLY A 864 -8.21 12.59 -32.91
N ASN A 865 -7.52 13.63 -33.29
CA ASN A 865 -6.06 13.76 -33.13
C ASN A 865 -5.62 14.24 -31.75
N ALA A 866 -6.45 15.02 -31.04
CA ALA A 866 -6.19 15.64 -29.74
C ALA A 866 -7.50 16.13 -29.09
N GLY A 867 -7.45 16.67 -27.87
CA GLY A 867 -8.59 17.31 -27.20
C GLY A 867 -8.96 16.73 -25.85
N LEU A 868 -8.50 15.51 -25.52
CA LEU A 868 -8.72 14.95 -24.21
C LEU A 868 -7.82 15.62 -23.16
N PHE A 869 -8.42 15.82 -21.98
CA PHE A 869 -7.75 16.14 -20.73
C PHE A 869 -7.89 14.94 -19.78
N SER A 870 -6.87 14.68 -18.98
CA SER A 870 -6.89 13.53 -18.05
C SER A 870 -5.92 13.71 -16.88
N THR A 871 -6.03 12.81 -15.92
CA THR A 871 -5.07 12.56 -14.82
C THR A 871 -4.29 11.27 -15.08
N ALA A 872 -3.17 11.08 -14.37
CA ALA A 872 -2.38 9.87 -14.49
C ALA A 872 -3.15 8.62 -13.98
N GLU A 873 -3.92 8.75 -12.90
CA GLU A 873 -4.73 7.66 -12.35
C GLU A 873 -5.81 7.18 -13.35
N ASP A 874 -6.48 8.09 -14.02
CA ASP A 874 -7.56 7.72 -14.96
C ASP A 874 -7.01 7.06 -16.23
N LEU A 875 -5.87 7.54 -16.74
CA LEU A 875 -5.17 6.85 -17.84
C LEU A 875 -4.67 5.47 -17.43
N ALA A 876 -4.26 5.29 -16.16
CA ALA A 876 -3.87 3.98 -15.65
C ALA A 876 -5.05 3.01 -15.56
N LYS A 877 -6.28 3.46 -15.23
CA LYS A 877 -7.50 2.64 -15.27
C LYS A 877 -7.78 2.15 -16.69
N LEU A 878 -7.66 3.03 -17.70
CA LEU A 878 -7.83 2.66 -19.10
C LEU A 878 -6.75 1.67 -19.57
N ALA A 879 -5.48 1.95 -19.23
CA ALA A 879 -4.35 1.06 -19.55
C ALA A 879 -4.52 -0.32 -18.90
N GLN A 880 -5.01 -0.39 -17.65
CA GLN A 880 -5.31 -1.64 -16.96
C GLN A 880 -6.48 -2.38 -17.62
N THR A 881 -7.48 -1.67 -18.12
CA THR A 881 -8.59 -2.28 -18.88
C THR A 881 -8.06 -3.03 -20.10
N TRP A 882 -7.14 -2.42 -20.86
CA TRP A 882 -6.51 -3.10 -21.99
C TRP A 882 -5.62 -4.25 -21.54
N LEU A 883 -4.83 -4.08 -20.47
CA LEU A 883 -3.94 -5.12 -19.93
C LEU A 883 -4.71 -6.36 -19.45
N GLN A 884 -5.92 -6.17 -18.91
CA GLN A 884 -6.83 -7.24 -18.47
C GLN A 884 -7.68 -7.83 -19.62
N GLY A 885 -7.43 -7.43 -20.87
CA GLY A 885 -8.14 -7.92 -22.03
C GLY A 885 -9.56 -7.37 -22.19
N GLY A 886 -9.81 -6.16 -21.69
CA GLY A 886 -11.03 -5.42 -21.91
C GLY A 886 -12.05 -5.46 -20.76
N ASN A 887 -11.78 -6.23 -19.69
CA ASN A 887 -12.63 -6.24 -18.49
C ASN A 887 -12.05 -5.30 -17.43
N TYR A 888 -12.91 -4.54 -16.73
CA TYR A 888 -12.52 -3.73 -15.58
C TYR A 888 -13.66 -3.64 -14.57
N GLY A 889 -13.37 -4.02 -13.33
CA GLY A 889 -14.39 -4.04 -12.28
C GLY A 889 -15.52 -5.06 -12.51
N GLY A 890 -15.24 -6.16 -13.22
CA GLY A 890 -16.24 -7.16 -13.58
C GLY A 890 -17.14 -6.75 -14.77
N VAL A 891 -16.88 -5.59 -15.39
CA VAL A 891 -17.62 -5.11 -16.57
C VAL A 891 -16.78 -5.30 -17.82
N GLU A 892 -17.32 -5.97 -18.83
CA GLU A 892 -16.70 -6.08 -20.16
C GLU A 892 -16.88 -4.75 -20.92
N ILE A 893 -15.78 -4.00 -21.04
CA ILE A 893 -15.72 -2.73 -21.81
C ILE A 893 -15.43 -3.05 -23.28
N PHE A 894 -14.46 -3.95 -23.49
CA PHE A 894 -14.04 -4.46 -24.79
C PHE A 894 -13.94 -5.98 -24.74
N ARG A 895 -14.13 -6.63 -25.88
CA ARG A 895 -13.89 -8.07 -26.01
C ARG A 895 -12.39 -8.37 -26.02
N LYS A 896 -11.96 -9.41 -25.33
CA LYS A 896 -10.55 -9.80 -25.23
C LYS A 896 -9.87 -9.99 -26.60
N PRO A 897 -10.48 -10.62 -27.63
CA PRO A 897 -9.88 -10.72 -28.95
C PRO A 897 -9.66 -9.36 -29.63
N THR A 898 -10.54 -8.39 -29.39
CA THR A 898 -10.43 -7.03 -29.97
C THR A 898 -9.26 -6.28 -29.34
N VAL A 899 -9.12 -6.33 -28.02
CA VAL A 899 -7.95 -5.73 -27.36
C VAL A 899 -6.65 -6.35 -27.90
N ALA A 900 -6.58 -7.68 -27.97
CA ALA A 900 -5.42 -8.39 -28.50
C ALA A 900 -5.12 -8.02 -29.98
N LEU A 901 -6.17 -7.81 -30.80
CA LEU A 901 -6.04 -7.40 -32.21
C LEU A 901 -5.46 -5.99 -32.34
N PHE A 902 -5.92 -5.04 -31.51
CA PHE A 902 -5.53 -3.64 -31.64
C PHE A 902 -4.16 -3.35 -31.02
N THR A 903 -3.75 -4.06 -29.95
CA THR A 903 -2.52 -3.75 -29.20
C THR A 903 -1.28 -4.48 -29.69
N ARG A 904 -1.41 -5.61 -30.45
CA ARG A 904 -0.24 -6.32 -30.95
C ARG A 904 0.38 -5.63 -32.18
N PRO A 905 1.70 -5.71 -32.37
CA PRO A 905 2.35 -5.24 -33.59
C PRO A 905 1.67 -5.78 -34.84
N SER A 906 1.27 -4.89 -35.75
CA SER A 906 0.47 -5.21 -36.96
C SER A 906 1.05 -4.63 -38.23
N SER A 907 1.99 -3.68 -38.17
CA SER A 907 2.72 -3.19 -39.35
C SER A 907 3.80 -4.18 -39.81
N LYS A 908 4.04 -4.25 -41.12
CA LYS A 908 5.07 -5.13 -41.70
C LYS A 908 6.49 -4.87 -41.16
N ASP A 909 6.76 -3.67 -40.71
CA ASP A 909 8.04 -3.23 -40.15
C ASP A 909 8.07 -3.31 -38.59
N GLY A 910 7.02 -3.83 -37.96
CA GLY A 910 6.93 -3.99 -36.50
C GLY A 910 6.83 -2.67 -35.70
N LYS A 911 6.68 -1.52 -36.39
CA LYS A 911 6.76 -0.18 -35.73
C LYS A 911 5.43 0.33 -35.18
N GLY A 912 4.31 -0.31 -35.44
CA GLY A 912 2.99 0.14 -35.04
C GLY A 912 1.99 -1.00 -34.87
N ALA A 913 1.08 -0.81 -33.94
CA ALA A 913 -0.18 -1.52 -33.82
C ALA A 913 -1.32 -0.63 -34.30
N LEU A 914 -2.56 -1.08 -34.19
CA LEU A 914 -3.72 -0.31 -34.68
C LEU A 914 -3.96 0.93 -33.78
N GLY A 915 -3.26 2.02 -34.10
CA GLY A 915 -3.33 3.30 -33.39
C GLY A 915 -2.38 3.43 -32.17
N PHE A 916 -1.44 2.49 -32.01
CA PHE A 916 -0.41 2.53 -30.96
C PHE A 916 1.01 2.48 -31.55
N ASP A 917 1.94 3.10 -30.86
CA ASP A 917 3.38 2.93 -31.06
C ASP A 917 3.85 1.62 -30.41
N THR A 918 4.59 0.77 -31.17
CA THR A 918 5.11 -0.53 -30.69
C THR A 918 6.62 -0.72 -30.95
N SER A 919 7.29 0.23 -31.65
CA SER A 919 8.70 0.04 -32.01
C SER A 919 9.62 0.20 -30.79
N PRO A 920 10.70 -0.61 -30.69
CA PRO A 920 11.74 -0.39 -29.67
C PRO A 920 12.32 1.02 -29.68
N ALA A 921 12.45 1.66 -30.86
CA ALA A 921 12.91 3.05 -30.98
C ALA A 921 11.98 4.07 -30.28
N LYS A 922 10.69 3.76 -30.16
CA LYS A 922 9.69 4.62 -29.48
C LYS A 922 9.36 4.15 -28.08
N CYS A 923 9.37 2.84 -27.84
CA CYS A 923 9.03 2.26 -26.55
C CYS A 923 10.25 2.04 -25.65
N GLY A 924 11.47 1.97 -26.23
CA GLY A 924 12.71 1.75 -25.46
C GLY A 924 12.80 0.34 -24.88
N LEU A 925 13.24 0.23 -23.61
CA LEU A 925 13.25 -1.03 -22.87
C LEU A 925 11.84 -1.60 -22.70
N GLY A 926 11.75 -2.90 -22.45
CA GLY A 926 10.49 -3.62 -22.26
C GLY A 926 10.41 -4.87 -23.14
N SER A 927 9.29 -5.57 -23.08
CA SER A 927 9.03 -6.71 -23.94
C SER A 927 8.77 -6.30 -25.39
N GLU A 928 8.82 -7.25 -26.32
CA GLU A 928 8.45 -7.03 -27.74
C GLU A 928 6.97 -6.64 -27.90
N ARG A 929 6.15 -6.93 -26.92
CA ARG A 929 4.72 -6.59 -26.86
C ARG A 929 4.43 -5.23 -26.27
N THR A 930 5.47 -4.47 -25.86
CA THR A 930 5.31 -3.12 -25.31
C THR A 930 4.66 -2.19 -26.32
N TYR A 931 3.61 -1.49 -25.90
CA TYR A 931 2.89 -0.50 -26.70
C TYR A 931 2.55 0.76 -25.90
N GLY A 932 2.17 1.81 -26.60
CA GLY A 932 1.79 3.06 -25.96
C GLY A 932 1.61 4.21 -26.93
N HIS A 933 1.58 5.43 -26.40
CA HIS A 933 1.54 6.67 -27.19
C HIS A 933 2.21 7.82 -26.43
N THR A 934 2.75 8.78 -27.19
CA THR A 934 3.32 10.03 -26.65
C THR A 934 2.47 11.23 -27.05
N GLY A 935 2.48 12.30 -26.23
CA GLY A 935 1.79 13.55 -26.53
C GLY A 935 2.75 14.74 -26.65
N PHE A 936 2.41 15.68 -27.52
CA PHE A 936 3.19 16.89 -27.82
C PHE A 936 3.40 17.76 -26.58
N THR A 937 2.40 17.86 -25.72
CA THR A 937 2.42 18.60 -24.45
C THR A 937 3.39 18.05 -23.41
N GLY A 938 4.04 16.91 -23.69
CA GLY A 938 5.01 16.24 -22.82
C GLY A 938 4.46 15.03 -22.10
N THR A 939 3.35 14.49 -22.57
CA THR A 939 2.67 13.34 -21.97
C THR A 939 3.12 12.01 -22.59
N GLN A 940 2.97 10.92 -21.85
CA GLN A 940 3.25 9.57 -22.31
C GLN A 940 2.43 8.54 -21.54
N MET A 941 1.96 7.52 -22.25
CA MET A 941 1.42 6.28 -21.69
C MET A 941 2.17 5.11 -22.33
N LYS A 942 2.72 4.20 -21.52
CA LYS A 942 3.37 2.95 -21.96
C LYS A 942 2.82 1.77 -21.17
N ILE A 943 2.68 0.63 -21.84
CA ILE A 943 2.18 -0.61 -21.26
C ILE A 943 3.09 -1.75 -21.73
N ASP A 944 3.62 -2.52 -20.80
CA ASP A 944 4.36 -3.75 -21.07
C ASP A 944 3.58 -4.96 -20.54
N PRO A 945 2.85 -5.67 -21.41
CA PRO A 945 1.98 -6.76 -21.01
C PRO A 945 2.69 -7.95 -20.38
N ASP A 946 3.91 -8.26 -20.83
CA ASP A 946 4.65 -9.42 -20.36
C ASP A 946 5.21 -9.22 -18.94
N ASN A 947 5.43 -7.96 -18.56
CA ASN A 947 5.86 -7.58 -17.21
C ASN A 947 4.72 -7.03 -16.33
N GLY A 948 3.48 -7.03 -16.86
CA GLY A 948 2.32 -6.48 -16.13
C GLY A 948 2.47 -5.01 -15.76
N LEU A 949 3.22 -4.22 -16.56
CA LEU A 949 3.71 -2.89 -16.21
C LEU A 949 2.95 -1.79 -16.97
N ILE A 950 2.54 -0.75 -16.26
CA ILE A 950 1.95 0.48 -16.78
C ILE A 950 2.78 1.66 -16.32
N PHE A 951 3.12 2.56 -17.23
CA PHE A 951 3.82 3.81 -16.95
C PHE A 951 3.08 4.99 -17.57
N ILE A 952 2.73 5.97 -16.74
CA ILE A 952 2.08 7.21 -17.16
C ILE A 952 2.96 8.39 -16.72
N PHE A 953 3.25 9.28 -17.65
CA PHE A 953 3.92 10.56 -17.40
C PHE A 953 3.11 11.68 -18.02
N LEU A 954 2.64 12.64 -17.22
CA LEU A 954 1.91 13.81 -17.67
C LEU A 954 2.67 15.07 -17.28
N SER A 955 2.84 15.98 -18.24
CA SER A 955 3.45 17.29 -17.98
C SER A 955 2.91 18.35 -18.93
N ASN A 956 3.11 19.61 -18.58
CA ASN A 956 2.82 20.74 -19.45
C ASN A 956 4.12 21.41 -19.96
N ARG A 957 5.00 20.61 -20.56
CA ARG A 957 6.31 21.08 -21.07
C ARG A 957 6.23 22.27 -22.02
N VAL A 958 5.09 22.45 -22.67
CA VAL A 958 4.81 23.56 -23.60
C VAL A 958 4.45 24.87 -22.89
N SER A 959 4.36 24.87 -21.57
CA SER A 959 4.06 26.08 -20.80
C SER A 959 5.36 26.81 -20.38
N PRO A 960 5.49 28.11 -20.63
CA PRO A 960 4.57 28.96 -21.39
C PRO A 960 4.81 28.93 -22.91
N THR A 961 5.77 28.16 -23.42
CA THR A 961 6.13 28.08 -24.85
C THR A 961 6.47 26.66 -25.30
N ARG A 962 6.06 26.29 -26.52
CA ARG A 962 6.44 25.02 -27.15
C ARG A 962 7.95 24.94 -27.48
N ASP A 963 8.65 26.04 -27.57
CA ASP A 963 10.11 26.11 -27.75
C ASP A 963 10.82 25.89 -26.41
N ASN A 964 10.81 24.61 -25.96
CA ASN A 964 11.43 24.20 -24.73
C ASN A 964 12.46 23.07 -24.99
N PRO A 965 13.71 23.42 -25.32
CA PRO A 965 14.78 22.45 -25.59
C PRO A 965 15.23 21.69 -24.32
N ALA A 966 14.93 22.22 -23.12
CA ALA A 966 15.30 21.56 -21.87
C ALA A 966 14.55 20.23 -21.72
N PHE A 967 13.28 20.17 -22.14
CA PHE A 967 12.51 18.93 -22.12
C PHE A 967 13.15 17.85 -23.01
N THR A 968 13.52 18.19 -24.24
CA THR A 968 14.15 17.23 -25.16
C THR A 968 15.52 16.78 -24.65
N ARG A 969 16.33 17.72 -24.12
CA ARG A 969 17.66 17.37 -23.53
C ARG A 969 17.56 16.53 -22.26
N SER A 970 16.48 16.68 -21.48
CA SER A 970 16.29 15.91 -20.25
C SER A 970 16.13 14.42 -20.50
N ASP A 971 15.52 14.07 -21.63
CA ASP A 971 15.07 12.72 -22.01
C ASP A 971 14.29 12.01 -20.89
N ILE A 972 13.53 12.79 -20.12
CA ILE A 972 12.90 12.38 -18.86
C ILE A 972 12.04 11.13 -19.01
N ARG A 973 11.27 11.01 -20.09
CA ARG A 973 10.34 9.90 -20.31
C ARG A 973 11.07 8.57 -20.44
N ASN A 974 12.19 8.55 -21.21
CA ASN A 974 12.99 7.33 -21.38
C ASN A 974 13.82 7.02 -20.14
N LYS A 975 14.32 8.05 -19.43
CA LYS A 975 15.05 7.84 -18.16
C LYS A 975 14.13 7.23 -17.08
N LEU A 976 12.92 7.78 -16.88
CA LEU A 976 11.98 7.20 -15.92
C LEU A 976 11.57 5.77 -16.29
N TRP A 977 11.30 5.52 -17.57
CA TRP A 977 11.01 4.16 -18.04
C TRP A 977 12.16 3.20 -17.77
N ALA A 978 13.40 3.63 -17.99
CA ALA A 978 14.59 2.80 -17.75
C ALA A 978 14.80 2.47 -16.26
N GLU A 979 14.37 3.35 -15.32
CA GLU A 979 14.45 3.06 -13.88
C GLU A 979 13.59 1.85 -13.48
N LEU A 980 12.54 1.54 -14.25
CA LEU A 980 11.63 0.42 -13.95
C LEU A 980 12.22 -0.96 -14.29
N TYR A 981 13.36 -1.00 -15.03
CA TYR A 981 14.03 -2.24 -15.46
C TYR A 981 15.42 -2.41 -14.82
N LYS A 982 15.81 -1.53 -13.91
CA LYS A 982 17.00 -1.67 -13.07
C LYS A 982 16.62 -2.47 -11.81
#